data_588bc4e62ae0eada16f7d0e05dd044fb
#
_entry.id   588bc4e62ae0eada16f7d0e05dd044fb
#
_cell.length_a   1.000
_cell.length_b   1.000
_cell.length_c   1.000
_cell.angle_alpha   90.00
_cell.angle_beta   90.00
_cell.angle_gamma   90.00
#
_symmetry.space_group_name_H-M   'P 1'
#
loop_
_entity.id
_entity.type
_entity.pdbx_description
1 polymer ?
#
loop_
_entity_poly.entity_id
_entity_poly.type
_entity_poly.pdbx_seq_one_letter_code
_entity_poly.pdbx_strand_id
1 'polypeptide(L)'
;MRTPARYKRFTNWRSLATAATAALMATLLTPVAAHSAPRESAPVYSYENAIRESVWVDTKLDGDSDGKTDRVAVDIVRPREPAQQGRKVPVIMDASPYYSCCGRGNESQLKTYDANGDVVQMPLYYDNYFVPRGYAFVGVDLAGTNRSDGCVDVGGRSDVQSAKAVVDWLNGRAKGYTSRTGTTKAKAGWTNGKTGMIGKSYDGTIANGVAATGVEGLETIVPIAAISSWYDYYFAKGAPLYDSGPEWLSDYVESPDARARCAAVQQKIVDGAPRTGDWTKFWTERDYVKDVRKVDASVFVIHGMQDLNVRPKHFGQWWDGLAENGVDRKIWLSQTGHVDPFDFRRAEWADTLHRWFDHELLGYDNGIDDEPMADIERAPDQWVTSDVWPPRATDTVSLRPAKGAQAGVGTLSLRTGSGTETFTDDPRQDETDWAAQIDQSTSAKAGFTTKPLTRDVRLSGSSKVTVTATPTTSSAHLSAVLVDLGPDTIRDYSASGEGISTLTDRTCWGPSTTGDSSCFKVTRAKTANVDYTVFSRGWADLGNHASDAKGEPLTPGKRYTITLDLHASDHVVPAGHRLALIIAGTDEGLIDPPSSTPTLALDLARTKASVPLVGGAAAFARATSGSSYVTPDATLDGIGEPRATHRVPGGTH
;
A
#
# COMPACT_ATOMS: atom_id res chain seq x y z
N MET A 1 -3.06 16.62 -32.84
CA MET A 1 -2.21 16.24 -33.98
C MET A 1 -0.77 16.47 -33.62
N ARG A 2 -0.06 15.48 -33.12
CA ARG A 2 1.39 15.42 -33.04
C ARG A 2 1.83 13.98 -33.31
N THR A 3 2.73 13.86 -34.27
CA THR A 3 3.21 12.66 -34.94
C THR A 3 4.21 11.89 -34.07
N PRO A 4 4.28 10.54 -34.15
CA PRO A 4 5.23 9.74 -33.38
C PRO A 4 6.62 9.68 -34.07
N ALA A 5 7.67 9.65 -33.25
CA ALA A 5 9.04 9.53 -33.67
C ALA A 5 9.38 8.10 -34.12
N ARG A 6 10.10 7.99 -35.22
CA ARG A 6 10.45 6.75 -35.93
C ARG A 6 11.75 6.14 -35.38
N TYR A 7 11.71 4.85 -35.09
CA TYR A 7 12.88 3.98 -35.01
C TYR A 7 13.66 3.94 -36.31
N LYS A 8 14.99 4.08 -36.28
CA LYS A 8 15.89 3.79 -37.39
C LYS A 8 16.65 2.48 -37.11
N ARG A 9 16.37 1.46 -37.89
CA ARG A 9 17.21 0.27 -38.07
C ARG A 9 18.43 0.66 -38.92
N PHE A 10 19.64 0.21 -38.52
CA PHE A 10 20.80 0.18 -39.38
C PHE A 10 21.11 -1.27 -39.82
N THR A 11 21.12 -1.46 -41.14
CA THR A 11 21.51 -2.67 -41.83
C THR A 11 23.02 -2.65 -42.12
N ASN A 12 23.61 -3.83 -41.99
CA ASN A 12 25.01 -4.17 -42.33
C ASN A 12 25.35 -3.89 -43.80
N TRP A 13 26.60 -3.47 -44.04
CA TRP A 13 27.32 -3.77 -45.27
C TRP A 13 28.78 -4.08 -44.97
N ARG A 14 29.22 -5.22 -45.54
CA ARG A 14 30.63 -5.72 -45.61
C ARG A 14 31.32 -5.07 -46.79
N SER A 15 32.63 -4.77 -46.68
CA SER A 15 33.61 -4.97 -47.76
C SER A 15 35.05 -4.77 -47.26
N LEU A 16 35.84 -5.82 -47.29
CA LEU A 16 37.15 -6.05 -47.89
C LEU A 16 38.35 -5.09 -47.66
N ALA A 17 39.29 -5.67 -47.02
CA ALA A 17 40.74 -5.68 -47.00
C ALA A 17 41.57 -4.71 -47.88
N THR A 18 42.59 -4.08 -47.26
CA THR A 18 43.97 -4.03 -47.81
C THR A 18 44.99 -3.89 -46.66
N ALA A 19 46.04 -4.68 -46.72
CA ALA A 19 47.15 -4.73 -45.79
C ALA A 19 48.17 -3.61 -46.09
N ALA A 20 48.66 -2.95 -45.03
CA ALA A 20 49.95 -2.22 -45.10
C ALA A 20 50.61 -2.30 -43.70
N THR A 21 51.79 -2.90 -43.68
CA THR A 21 52.76 -2.99 -42.58
C THR A 21 53.37 -1.64 -42.25
N ALA A 22 53.34 -1.24 -40.96
CA ALA A 22 54.31 -0.27 -40.42
C ALA A 22 54.47 -0.45 -38.90
N ALA A 23 55.68 -0.70 -38.55
CA ALA A 23 56.46 -0.53 -37.32
C ALA A 23 55.83 -0.31 -35.96
N LEU A 24 56.29 -1.17 -35.01
CA LEU A 24 56.16 -1.08 -33.55
C LEU A 24 56.59 0.30 -33.00
N MET A 25 55.70 0.96 -32.27
CA MET A 25 56.02 1.72 -31.06
C MET A 25 55.09 1.22 -29.95
N ALA A 26 55.65 0.40 -29.05
CA ALA A 26 55.00 -0.01 -27.83
C ALA A 26 55.02 1.15 -26.84
N THR A 27 53.98 1.97 -26.84
CA THR A 27 53.63 2.82 -25.70
C THR A 27 52.91 1.95 -24.68
N LEU A 28 53.55 1.73 -23.54
CA LEU A 28 52.96 1.16 -22.34
C LEU A 28 51.81 2.08 -21.88
N LEU A 29 50.60 1.84 -22.38
CA LEU A 29 49.37 2.34 -21.77
C LEU A 29 49.11 1.46 -20.53
N THR A 30 49.53 1.94 -19.37
CA THR A 30 49.02 1.45 -18.11
C THR A 30 47.51 1.60 -18.17
N PRO A 31 46.71 0.52 -17.94
CA PRO A 31 45.28 0.68 -17.81
C PRO A 31 45.02 1.57 -16.59
N VAL A 32 44.55 2.80 -16.82
CA VAL A 32 43.89 3.57 -15.76
C VAL A 32 42.69 2.70 -15.37
N ALA A 33 42.76 2.12 -14.18
CA ALA A 33 41.63 1.42 -13.62
C ALA A 33 40.45 2.42 -13.62
N ALA A 34 39.47 2.19 -14.47
CA ALA A 34 38.22 2.90 -14.40
C ALA A 34 37.68 2.60 -13.00
N HIS A 35 37.74 3.58 -12.11
CA HIS A 35 37.00 3.50 -10.85
C HIS A 35 35.53 3.46 -11.28
N SER A 36 34.95 2.27 -11.19
CA SER A 36 33.50 2.14 -11.29
C SER A 36 32.90 3.12 -10.26
N ALA A 37 31.96 3.94 -10.68
CA ALA A 37 31.22 4.80 -9.76
C ALA A 37 30.74 3.97 -8.56
N PRO A 38 30.77 4.51 -7.34
CA PRO A 38 30.30 3.77 -6.16
C PRO A 38 28.86 3.33 -6.42
N ARG A 39 28.61 2.03 -6.25
CA ARG A 39 27.27 1.45 -6.46
C ARG A 39 26.26 1.86 -5.39
N GLU A 40 26.75 2.34 -4.23
CA GLU A 40 25.93 2.74 -3.08
C GLU A 40 26.59 3.92 -2.34
N SER A 41 25.74 4.78 -1.75
CA SER A 41 26.21 5.88 -0.91
C SER A 41 26.74 5.37 0.42
N ALA A 42 27.90 5.88 0.85
CA ALA A 42 28.55 5.49 2.10
C ALA A 42 28.29 6.51 3.22
N PRO A 43 28.24 6.09 4.51
CA PRO A 43 28.04 7.00 5.64
C PRO A 43 29.32 7.78 5.97
N VAL A 44 29.61 8.82 5.18
CA VAL A 44 30.87 9.62 5.26
C VAL A 44 30.71 10.94 5.99
N TYR A 45 29.47 11.36 6.30
CA TYR A 45 29.19 12.64 6.96
C TYR A 45 28.80 12.45 8.42
N SER A 46 29.14 13.46 9.26
CA SER A 46 28.84 13.42 10.69
C SER A 46 27.36 13.70 10.96
N TYR A 47 26.67 12.75 11.53
CA TYR A 47 25.30 12.93 11.99
C TYR A 47 25.21 13.85 13.22
N GLU A 48 26.16 13.75 14.15
CA GLU A 48 26.25 14.60 15.34
C GLU A 48 26.34 16.09 14.98
N ASN A 49 27.09 16.39 13.88
CA ASN A 49 27.28 17.75 13.40
C ASN A 49 26.24 18.17 12.35
N ALA A 50 25.21 17.38 12.08
CA ALA A 50 24.19 17.71 11.10
C ALA A 50 23.56 19.08 11.38
N ILE A 51 23.17 19.77 10.33
CA ILE A 51 22.39 21.01 10.45
C ILE A 51 20.95 20.60 10.72
N ARG A 52 20.40 21.11 11.83
CA ARG A 52 19.01 20.96 12.23
C ARG A 52 18.35 22.33 12.15
N GLU A 53 17.25 22.43 11.43
CA GLU A 53 16.58 23.71 11.22
C GLU A 53 15.08 23.48 11.01
N SER A 54 14.26 24.45 11.42
CA SER A 54 12.83 24.47 11.16
C SER A 54 12.48 25.63 10.24
N VAL A 55 11.62 25.39 9.26
CA VAL A 55 11.06 26.41 8.37
C VAL A 55 9.55 26.28 8.30
N TRP A 56 8.86 27.34 7.92
CA TRP A 56 7.42 27.36 7.70
C TRP A 56 7.13 27.67 6.24
N VAL A 57 6.50 26.75 5.53
CA VAL A 57 6.24 26.86 4.10
C VAL A 57 4.79 27.29 3.86
N ASP A 58 4.61 28.32 3.05
CA ASP A 58 3.32 28.88 2.66
C ASP A 58 2.61 27.94 1.67
N THR A 59 1.47 27.42 2.07
CA THR A 59 0.67 26.49 1.26
C THR A 59 -0.15 27.20 0.18
N LYS A 60 -0.29 28.52 0.23
CA LYS A 60 -1.21 29.35 -0.57
C LYS A 60 -2.70 29.04 -0.33
N LEU A 61 -3.02 28.32 0.73
CA LEU A 61 -4.38 28.06 1.19
C LEU A 61 -4.65 28.87 2.46
N ASP A 62 -5.91 29.13 2.70
CA ASP A 62 -6.47 29.66 3.95
C ASP A 62 -7.52 28.62 4.38
N GLY A 63 -7.08 27.55 5.02
CA GLY A 63 -7.89 26.38 5.36
C GLY A 63 -8.79 26.61 6.58
N ASP A 64 -8.36 27.47 7.52
CA ASP A 64 -9.12 27.82 8.72
C ASP A 64 -9.95 29.11 8.55
N SER A 65 -9.85 29.77 7.39
CA SER A 65 -10.59 30.98 7.02
C SER A 65 -10.29 32.17 7.93
N ASP A 66 -9.04 32.31 8.40
CA ASP A 66 -8.59 33.42 9.24
C ASP A 66 -8.18 34.68 8.42
N GLY A 67 -8.19 34.56 7.09
CA GLY A 67 -7.81 35.60 6.13
C GLY A 67 -6.30 35.65 5.81
N LYS A 68 -5.54 34.65 6.25
CA LYS A 68 -4.11 34.47 5.94
C LYS A 68 -3.87 33.12 5.28
N THR A 69 -2.77 33.01 4.54
CA THR A 69 -2.36 31.72 4.03
C THR A 69 -1.71 30.88 5.13
N ASP A 70 -2.09 29.59 5.19
CA ASP A 70 -1.56 28.63 6.14
C ASP A 70 -0.11 28.33 5.88
N ARG A 71 0.69 28.20 6.93
CA ARG A 71 2.08 27.78 6.88
C ARG A 71 2.24 26.44 7.57
N VAL A 72 2.81 25.49 6.86
CA VAL A 72 3.17 24.19 7.44
C VAL A 72 4.59 24.19 7.96
N ALA A 73 4.78 23.61 9.15
CA ALA A 73 6.09 23.48 9.76
C ALA A 73 6.86 22.32 9.11
N VAL A 74 8.13 22.56 8.86
CA VAL A 74 9.04 21.66 8.16
C VAL A 74 10.33 21.57 8.96
N ASP A 75 10.63 20.39 9.50
CA ASP A 75 11.86 20.11 10.21
C ASP A 75 12.84 19.43 9.28
N ILE A 76 14.10 19.87 9.31
CA ILE A 76 15.14 19.47 8.37
C ILE A 76 16.37 19.02 9.15
N VAL A 77 16.86 17.81 8.84
CA VAL A 77 18.16 17.31 9.26
C VAL A 77 19.00 17.04 8.02
N ARG A 78 20.15 17.74 7.88
CA ARG A 78 20.98 17.61 6.67
C ARG A 78 22.47 17.67 6.98
N PRO A 79 23.33 17.03 6.16
CA PRO A 79 24.76 16.98 6.42
C PRO A 79 25.39 18.38 6.31
N ARG A 80 26.26 18.71 7.26
CA ARG A 80 26.94 20.00 7.33
C ARG A 80 28.08 20.13 6.32
N GLU A 81 28.81 19.07 6.09
CA GLU A 81 30.01 19.08 5.26
C GLU A 81 29.73 19.41 3.78
N PRO A 82 28.70 18.82 3.14
CA PRO A 82 28.28 19.27 1.80
C PRO A 82 27.88 20.74 1.77
N ALA A 83 27.14 21.21 2.81
CA ALA A 83 26.73 22.61 2.88
C ALA A 83 27.91 23.57 2.94
N GLN A 84 28.96 23.25 3.74
CA GLN A 84 30.21 24.04 3.80
C GLN A 84 30.96 24.08 2.48
N GLN A 85 30.81 23.06 1.65
CA GLN A 85 31.43 22.94 0.32
C GLN A 85 30.54 23.49 -0.80
N GLY A 86 29.39 24.05 -0.49
CA GLY A 86 28.40 24.51 -1.48
C GLY A 86 27.80 23.40 -2.34
N ARG A 87 27.92 22.14 -1.91
CA ARG A 87 27.30 20.98 -2.58
C ARG A 87 25.86 20.84 -2.19
N LYS A 88 25.03 20.47 -3.16
CA LYS A 88 23.60 20.22 -2.97
C LYS A 88 23.34 18.75 -2.72
N VAL A 89 22.31 18.46 -1.93
CA VAL A 89 21.90 17.10 -1.55
C VAL A 89 20.45 16.82 -1.96
N PRO A 90 20.07 15.57 -2.26
CA PRO A 90 18.67 15.19 -2.44
C PRO A 90 17.93 15.13 -1.11
N VAL A 91 16.61 15.02 -1.18
CA VAL A 91 15.71 15.02 -0.03
C VAL A 91 14.95 13.71 0.06
N ILE A 92 14.90 13.12 1.26
CA ILE A 92 13.92 12.13 1.65
C ILE A 92 12.92 12.84 2.56
N MET A 93 11.64 12.80 2.21
CA MET A 93 10.58 13.54 2.90
C MET A 93 9.50 12.59 3.42
N ASP A 94 9.12 12.80 4.67
CA ASP A 94 7.93 12.22 5.30
C ASP A 94 6.98 13.36 5.67
N ALA A 95 5.69 13.21 5.36
CA ALA A 95 4.66 14.20 5.66
C ALA A 95 3.54 13.55 6.46
N SER A 96 3.43 13.91 7.73
CA SER A 96 2.65 13.18 8.71
C SER A 96 1.73 14.07 9.55
N PRO A 97 0.52 13.59 9.90
CA PRO A 97 -0.30 14.22 10.92
C PRO A 97 0.09 13.77 12.34
N TYR A 98 1.00 12.80 12.52
CA TYR A 98 1.18 12.06 13.77
C TYR A 98 2.31 12.56 14.67
N TYR A 99 3.10 13.53 14.26
CA TYR A 99 4.35 13.90 14.92
C TYR A 99 4.24 14.40 16.37
N SER A 100 3.04 14.78 16.81
CA SER A 100 2.78 15.21 18.20
C SER A 100 2.01 14.20 19.04
N CYS A 101 1.48 13.10 18.46
CA CYS A 101 0.54 12.24 19.17
C CYS A 101 0.84 10.75 19.16
N CYS A 102 1.29 10.23 18.05
CA CYS A 102 0.95 8.85 17.72
C CYS A 102 2.16 8.03 17.28
N GLY A 103 1.94 6.74 17.06
CA GLY A 103 2.92 5.76 16.68
C GLY A 103 2.88 4.53 17.59
N ARG A 104 3.32 3.39 17.08
CA ARG A 104 3.25 2.11 17.79
C ARG A 104 4.62 1.44 17.83
N GLY A 105 5.00 0.95 19.02
CA GLY A 105 6.19 0.12 19.19
C GLY A 105 7.48 0.74 18.63
N ASN A 106 8.05 0.12 17.61
CA ASN A 106 9.22 0.62 16.88
C ASN A 106 8.88 1.73 15.88
N GLU A 107 7.60 1.91 15.54
CA GLU A 107 7.10 2.87 14.57
C GLU A 107 6.72 4.22 15.22
N SER A 108 7.49 4.69 16.21
CA SER A 108 7.21 5.99 16.84
C SER A 108 7.26 7.10 15.79
N GLN A 109 6.17 7.84 15.68
CA GLN A 109 6.03 8.98 14.77
C GLN A 109 6.38 10.31 15.46
N LEU A 110 6.78 10.28 16.73
CA LEU A 110 7.01 11.49 17.49
C LEU A 110 8.28 12.23 17.07
N LYS A 111 8.16 13.54 16.90
CA LYS A 111 9.28 14.47 16.91
C LYS A 111 9.49 15.04 18.32
N THR A 112 10.73 15.28 18.70
CA THR A 112 11.06 16.02 19.92
C THR A 112 11.92 17.22 19.59
N TYR A 113 11.87 18.24 20.46
CA TYR A 113 12.50 19.54 20.23
C TYR A 113 13.30 19.97 21.45
N ASP A 114 14.36 20.74 21.22
CA ASP A 114 15.11 21.39 22.28
C ASP A 114 14.41 22.67 22.81
N ALA A 115 15.04 23.36 23.75
CA ALA A 115 14.52 24.61 24.33
C ALA A 115 14.43 25.77 23.32
N ASN A 116 15.15 25.69 22.20
CA ASN A 116 15.12 26.69 21.12
C ASN A 116 14.05 26.39 20.07
N GLY A 117 13.44 25.20 20.13
CA GLY A 117 12.48 24.69 19.14
C GLY A 117 13.13 24.00 17.95
N ASP A 118 14.42 23.70 17.99
CA ASP A 118 15.09 22.91 16.97
C ASP A 118 14.80 21.43 17.18
N VAL A 119 14.61 20.69 16.09
CA VAL A 119 14.30 19.26 16.16
C VAL A 119 15.49 18.48 16.70
N VAL A 120 15.25 17.69 17.73
CA VAL A 120 16.23 16.76 18.34
C VAL A 120 16.08 15.37 17.75
N GLN A 121 14.86 14.83 17.75
CA GLN A 121 14.54 13.50 17.25
C GLN A 121 13.52 13.57 16.12
N MET A 122 13.81 12.87 15.04
CA MET A 122 12.88 12.57 13.97
C MET A 122 12.25 11.19 14.18
N PRO A 123 11.10 10.88 13.54
CA PRO A 123 10.51 9.55 13.61
C PRO A 123 11.37 8.50 12.90
N LEU A 124 11.34 7.27 13.40
CA LEU A 124 12.07 6.12 12.89
C LEU A 124 13.59 6.34 12.87
N TYR A 125 14.28 5.80 11.87
CA TYR A 125 15.74 5.80 11.73
C TYR A 125 16.22 6.51 10.46
N TYR A 126 15.34 7.11 9.70
CA TYR A 126 15.68 7.59 8.36
C TYR A 126 16.74 8.70 8.36
N ASP A 127 16.64 9.65 9.24
CA ASP A 127 17.64 10.70 9.35
C ASP A 127 19.00 10.18 9.88
N ASN A 128 18.99 9.28 10.89
CA ASN A 128 20.21 8.63 11.40
C ASN A 128 20.93 7.83 10.29
N TYR A 129 20.18 7.21 9.40
CA TYR A 129 20.72 6.35 8.35
C TYR A 129 21.13 7.12 7.10
N PHE A 130 20.25 7.99 6.60
CA PHE A 130 20.45 8.64 5.30
C PHE A 130 21.24 9.95 5.37
N VAL A 131 21.16 10.72 6.46
CA VAL A 131 21.92 11.97 6.56
C VAL A 131 23.45 11.75 6.48
N PRO A 132 24.03 10.75 7.16
CA PRO A 132 25.43 10.41 6.98
C PRO A 132 25.81 10.00 5.55
N ARG A 133 24.84 9.57 4.76
CA ARG A 133 25.01 9.15 3.36
C ARG A 133 24.81 10.26 2.33
N GLY A 134 24.55 11.49 2.80
CA GLY A 134 24.47 12.66 1.94
C GLY A 134 23.08 13.08 1.51
N TYR A 135 22.05 12.63 2.20
CA TYR A 135 20.65 13.06 2.04
C TYR A 135 20.28 14.12 3.07
N ALA A 136 19.30 14.94 2.78
CA ALA A 136 18.54 15.65 3.79
C ALA A 136 17.28 14.84 4.10
N PHE A 137 16.97 14.69 5.40
CA PHE A 137 15.67 14.18 5.84
C PHE A 137 14.77 15.35 6.23
N VAL A 138 13.53 15.33 5.74
CA VAL A 138 12.57 16.43 5.90
C VAL A 138 11.25 15.87 6.43
N GLY A 139 10.88 16.27 7.64
CA GLY A 139 9.61 15.92 8.28
C GLY A 139 8.61 17.08 8.21
N VAL A 140 7.48 16.90 7.52
CA VAL A 140 6.45 17.93 7.31
C VAL A 140 5.26 17.68 8.22
N ASP A 141 4.94 18.64 9.11
CA ASP A 141 3.70 18.62 9.85
C ASP A 141 2.55 19.01 8.90
N LEU A 142 1.54 18.17 8.73
CA LEU A 142 0.38 18.52 7.90
C LEU A 142 -0.41 19.69 8.50
N ALA A 143 -1.20 20.35 7.68
CA ALA A 143 -2.04 21.48 8.14
C ALA A 143 -2.90 21.07 9.33
N GLY A 144 -2.98 21.93 10.33
CA GLY A 144 -3.74 21.70 11.56
C GLY A 144 -3.10 20.76 12.57
N THR A 145 -1.90 20.22 12.28
CA THR A 145 -1.22 19.29 13.19
C THR A 145 0.06 19.89 13.78
N ASN A 146 0.49 19.38 14.92
CA ASN A 146 1.73 19.76 15.62
C ASN A 146 1.96 21.29 15.62
N ARG A 147 2.88 21.82 14.79
CA ARG A 147 3.26 23.24 14.74
C ARG A 147 2.75 23.99 13.50
N SER A 148 1.94 23.34 12.66
CA SER A 148 1.39 23.91 11.43
C SER A 148 0.14 24.77 11.66
N ASP A 149 -0.10 25.73 10.73
CA ASP A 149 -1.36 26.44 10.61
C ASP A 149 -2.41 25.60 9.87
N GLY A 150 -3.63 26.14 9.73
CA GLY A 150 -4.72 25.52 8.99
C GLY A 150 -5.46 24.44 9.76
N CYS A 151 -6.18 23.58 9.03
CA CYS A 151 -7.02 22.52 9.56
C CYS A 151 -6.78 21.20 8.85
N VAL A 152 -6.92 20.09 9.58
CA VAL A 152 -6.91 18.74 9.01
C VAL A 152 -8.19 18.51 8.21
N ASP A 153 -8.06 18.14 6.95
CA ASP A 153 -9.24 17.87 6.09
C ASP A 153 -9.34 16.41 5.63
N VAL A 154 -8.58 15.51 6.24
CA VAL A 154 -8.56 14.06 6.03
C VAL A 154 -8.36 13.67 4.56
N GLY A 155 -7.13 13.86 4.10
CA GLY A 155 -6.69 13.49 2.75
C GLY A 155 -7.23 14.38 1.64
N GLY A 156 -7.82 15.50 1.97
CA GLY A 156 -8.30 16.48 1.01
C GLY A 156 -7.22 17.43 0.55
N ARG A 157 -7.69 18.57 0.04
CA ARG A 157 -6.80 19.56 -0.57
C ARG A 157 -5.79 20.15 0.42
N SER A 158 -6.19 20.36 1.68
CA SER A 158 -5.32 20.95 2.70
C SER A 158 -4.13 20.05 2.99
N ASP A 159 -4.39 18.77 3.23
CA ASP A 159 -3.35 17.77 3.54
C ASP A 159 -2.37 17.56 2.38
N VAL A 160 -2.89 17.30 1.18
CA VAL A 160 -2.05 17.08 -0.01
C VAL A 160 -1.23 18.34 -0.35
N GLN A 161 -1.84 19.54 -0.25
CA GLN A 161 -1.15 20.79 -0.54
C GLN A 161 -0.08 21.12 0.51
N SER A 162 -0.23 20.68 1.75
CA SER A 162 0.79 20.82 2.79
C SER A 162 2.14 20.25 2.34
N ALA A 163 2.15 18.99 1.95
CA ALA A 163 3.36 18.31 1.49
C ALA A 163 3.81 18.78 0.09
N LYS A 164 2.85 18.98 -0.84
CA LYS A 164 3.15 19.51 -2.18
C LYS A 164 3.83 20.87 -2.13
N ALA A 165 3.39 21.78 -1.26
CA ALA A 165 4.00 23.10 -1.11
C ALA A 165 5.46 23.02 -0.67
N VAL A 166 5.82 22.00 0.12
CA VAL A 166 7.21 21.76 0.52
C VAL A 166 8.04 21.29 -0.67
N VAL A 167 7.55 20.37 -1.52
CA VAL A 167 8.23 20.02 -2.78
C VAL A 167 8.41 21.24 -3.67
N ASP A 168 7.39 22.10 -3.77
CA ASP A 168 7.48 23.37 -4.50
C ASP A 168 8.52 24.32 -3.88
N TRP A 169 8.61 24.41 -2.54
CA TRP A 169 9.61 25.23 -1.85
C TRP A 169 11.04 24.72 -2.05
N LEU A 170 11.24 23.42 -1.96
CA LEU A 170 12.53 22.76 -2.24
C LEU A 170 13.05 23.09 -3.66
N ASN A 171 12.11 23.36 -4.59
CA ASN A 171 12.38 23.74 -5.97
C ASN A 171 12.22 25.24 -6.27
N GLY A 172 12.08 26.08 -5.24
CA GLY A 172 12.02 27.55 -5.38
C GLY A 172 10.68 28.11 -5.90
N ARG A 173 9.62 27.29 -5.98
CA ARG A 173 8.29 27.67 -6.49
C ARG A 173 7.31 28.10 -5.40
N ALA A 174 7.63 27.84 -4.12
CA ALA A 174 6.86 28.33 -2.95
C ALA A 174 7.73 29.18 -2.02
N LYS A 175 7.10 29.87 -1.08
CA LYS A 175 7.76 30.71 -0.09
C LYS A 175 7.95 29.92 1.21
N GLY A 176 9.15 30.01 1.79
CA GLY A 176 9.43 29.54 3.15
C GLY A 176 9.83 30.70 4.04
N TYR A 177 9.66 30.52 5.34
CA TYR A 177 9.96 31.52 6.38
C TYR A 177 10.69 30.86 7.55
N THR A 178 11.51 31.64 8.27
CA THR A 178 12.27 31.16 9.43
C THR A 178 11.41 31.03 10.71
N SER A 179 10.15 31.43 10.67
CA SER A 179 9.22 31.27 11.79
C SER A 179 7.77 31.29 11.31
N ARG A 180 6.87 30.77 12.14
CA ARG A 180 5.43 30.62 11.85
C ARG A 180 4.77 31.94 11.43
N THR A 181 5.07 33.05 12.12
CA THR A 181 4.42 34.36 11.90
C THR A 181 5.35 35.43 11.35
N GLY A 182 6.68 35.15 11.27
CA GLY A 182 7.67 36.12 10.81
C GLY A 182 7.66 36.33 9.31
N THR A 183 8.43 37.34 8.85
CA THR A 183 8.53 37.71 7.44
C THR A 183 9.90 37.38 6.80
N THR A 184 10.86 36.95 7.62
CA THR A 184 12.19 36.56 7.16
C THR A 184 12.09 35.28 6.31
N LYS A 185 12.55 35.38 5.06
CA LYS A 185 12.45 34.28 4.09
C LYS A 185 13.52 33.22 4.31
N ALA A 186 13.10 31.96 4.25
CA ALA A 186 13.97 30.81 4.16
C ALA A 186 13.98 30.27 2.72
N LYS A 187 15.15 29.86 2.22
CA LYS A 187 15.34 29.30 0.88
C LYS A 187 16.03 27.94 0.96
N ALA A 188 15.59 26.99 0.16
CA ALA A 188 16.17 25.65 0.05
C ALA A 188 17.34 25.58 -0.94
N GLY A 189 18.27 26.55 -0.93
CA GLY A 189 19.40 26.59 -1.86
C GLY A 189 20.41 25.45 -1.72
N TRP A 190 20.29 24.64 -0.68
CA TRP A 190 21.12 23.50 -0.33
C TRP A 190 20.69 22.19 -1.00
N THR A 191 19.47 22.10 -1.54
CA THR A 191 18.98 20.88 -2.23
C THR A 191 19.26 20.92 -3.73
N ASN A 192 19.41 19.72 -4.32
CA ASN A 192 19.50 19.54 -5.77
C ASN A 192 18.10 19.55 -6.46
N GLY A 193 17.01 19.64 -5.70
CA GLY A 193 15.63 19.68 -6.17
C GLY A 193 14.96 18.31 -6.30
N LYS A 194 15.70 17.22 -6.15
CA LYS A 194 15.14 15.86 -6.18
C LYS A 194 14.61 15.46 -4.82
N THR A 195 13.36 15.01 -4.77
CA THR A 195 12.68 14.58 -3.55
C THR A 195 12.12 13.17 -3.72
N GLY A 196 12.39 12.29 -2.76
CA GLY A 196 11.68 11.04 -2.56
C GLY A 196 10.75 11.17 -1.35
N MET A 197 9.50 10.71 -1.45
CA MET A 197 8.61 10.65 -0.28
C MET A 197 8.46 9.23 0.22
N ILE A 198 8.39 9.07 1.54
CA ILE A 198 8.16 7.79 2.21
C ILE A 198 7.19 8.01 3.37
N GLY A 199 6.40 6.99 3.67
CA GLY A 199 5.56 7.01 4.86
C GLY A 199 4.63 5.80 4.92
N LYS A 200 4.14 5.50 6.13
CA LYS A 200 3.18 4.43 6.37
C LYS A 200 1.81 4.98 6.69
N SER A 201 0.75 4.27 6.26
CA SER A 201 -0.63 4.62 6.60
C SER A 201 -1.01 6.00 6.02
N TYR A 202 -1.41 6.95 6.85
CA TYR A 202 -1.73 8.32 6.43
C TYR A 202 -0.54 8.98 5.71
N ASP A 203 0.68 8.82 6.21
CA ASP A 203 1.89 9.43 5.64
C ASP A 203 2.17 8.89 4.22
N GLY A 204 2.06 7.57 4.03
CA GLY A 204 2.12 6.93 2.70
C GLY A 204 0.95 7.35 1.79
N THR A 205 -0.21 7.60 2.39
CA THR A 205 -1.40 8.12 1.69
C THR A 205 -1.13 9.52 1.14
N ILE A 206 -0.46 10.38 1.92
CA ILE A 206 -0.06 11.71 1.45
C ILE A 206 0.97 11.61 0.32
N ALA A 207 1.90 10.66 0.38
CA ALA A 207 2.82 10.41 -0.74
C ALA A 207 2.06 10.06 -2.04
N ASN A 208 1.04 9.17 -1.98
CA ASN A 208 0.14 8.89 -3.10
C ASN A 208 -0.58 10.16 -3.60
N GLY A 209 -1.15 10.94 -2.67
CA GLY A 209 -1.87 12.17 -3.00
C GLY A 209 -0.98 13.23 -3.67
N VAL A 210 0.24 13.42 -3.19
CA VAL A 210 1.21 14.37 -3.78
C VAL A 210 1.67 13.89 -5.16
N ALA A 211 1.98 12.61 -5.33
CA ALA A 211 2.34 12.03 -6.63
C ALA A 211 1.21 12.20 -7.65
N ALA A 212 -0.05 11.99 -7.24
CA ALA A 212 -1.23 12.20 -8.09
C ALA A 212 -1.44 13.67 -8.51
N THR A 213 -0.68 14.63 -7.96
CA THR A 213 -0.69 16.03 -8.46
C THR A 213 0.22 16.24 -9.66
N GLY A 214 1.18 15.33 -9.94
CA GLY A 214 2.22 15.51 -10.97
C GLY A 214 3.20 16.62 -10.63
N VAL A 215 3.52 16.83 -9.35
CA VAL A 215 4.43 17.91 -8.93
C VAL A 215 5.85 17.62 -9.38
N GLU A 216 6.45 18.55 -10.11
CA GLU A 216 7.84 18.47 -10.59
C GLU A 216 8.82 18.46 -9.41
N GLY A 217 9.84 17.59 -9.47
CA GLY A 217 10.88 17.42 -8.44
C GLY A 217 10.52 16.34 -7.40
N LEU A 218 9.37 15.69 -7.50
CA LEU A 218 9.08 14.44 -6.82
C LEU A 218 9.51 13.30 -7.75
N GLU A 219 10.65 12.67 -7.45
CA GLU A 219 11.24 11.63 -8.31
C GLU A 219 10.71 10.24 -7.98
N THR A 220 10.43 9.96 -6.71
CA THR A 220 9.96 8.65 -6.24
C THR A 220 9.08 8.75 -5.02
N ILE A 221 8.18 7.76 -4.84
CA ILE A 221 7.42 7.58 -3.60
C ILE A 221 7.51 6.13 -3.10
N VAL A 222 7.47 5.97 -1.78
CA VAL A 222 7.48 4.67 -1.09
C VAL A 222 6.27 4.59 -0.15
N PRO A 223 5.05 4.36 -0.69
CA PRO A 223 3.83 4.28 0.11
C PRO A 223 3.72 2.91 0.79
N ILE A 224 3.75 2.89 2.12
CA ILE A 224 3.64 1.70 2.95
C ILE A 224 2.22 1.63 3.51
N ALA A 225 1.50 0.54 3.27
CA ALA A 225 0.13 0.33 3.77
C ALA A 225 -0.74 1.59 3.59
N ALA A 226 -0.76 2.14 2.38
CA ALA A 226 -1.28 3.47 2.07
C ALA A 226 -2.67 3.44 1.43
N ILE A 227 -3.50 4.41 1.78
CA ILE A 227 -4.82 4.63 1.17
C ILE A 227 -4.63 5.21 -0.24
N SER A 228 -5.45 4.79 -1.19
CA SER A 228 -5.51 5.34 -2.55
C SER A 228 -6.83 6.06 -2.85
N SER A 229 -7.88 5.74 -2.08
CA SER A 229 -9.20 6.39 -2.12
C SER A 229 -9.78 6.42 -0.71
N TRP A 230 -9.99 7.59 -0.15
CA TRP A 230 -10.53 7.72 1.20
C TRP A 230 -11.99 7.26 1.33
N TYR A 231 -12.77 7.29 0.24
CA TYR A 231 -14.08 6.66 0.23
C TYR A 231 -13.96 5.16 0.50
N ASP A 232 -13.08 4.47 -0.22
CA ASP A 232 -12.85 3.03 -0.05
C ASP A 232 -12.22 2.66 1.30
N TYR A 233 -11.66 3.64 2.03
CA TYR A 233 -11.20 3.44 3.39
C TYR A 233 -12.37 3.40 4.37
N TYR A 234 -13.38 4.27 4.21
CA TYR A 234 -14.53 4.37 5.11
C TYR A 234 -15.73 3.55 4.68
N PHE A 235 -15.86 3.24 3.39
CA PHE A 235 -17.04 2.54 2.84
C PHE A 235 -16.65 1.50 1.80
N ALA A 236 -17.41 0.41 1.76
CA ALA A 236 -17.39 -0.57 0.67
C ALA A 236 -18.74 -0.55 -0.05
N LYS A 237 -18.82 0.14 -1.19
CA LYS A 237 -20.08 0.28 -1.95
C LYS A 237 -21.28 0.58 -1.06
N GLY A 238 -21.18 1.64 -0.26
CA GLY A 238 -22.23 2.06 0.65
C GLY A 238 -22.20 1.42 2.03
N ALA A 239 -21.63 0.23 2.21
CA ALA A 239 -21.51 -0.40 3.53
C ALA A 239 -20.42 0.31 4.36
N PRO A 240 -20.73 0.82 5.57
CA PRO A 240 -19.73 1.44 6.44
C PRO A 240 -18.74 0.41 6.97
N LEU A 241 -17.44 0.77 6.95
CA LEU A 241 -16.33 -0.08 7.37
C LEU A 241 -15.80 0.25 8.77
N TYR A 242 -16.29 1.32 9.39
CA TYR A 242 -15.91 1.79 10.73
C TYR A 242 -17.10 2.42 11.43
N ASP A 243 -17.13 2.34 12.74
CA ASP A 243 -18.14 2.95 13.61
C ASP A 243 -18.14 4.50 13.53
N SER A 244 -17.00 5.10 13.17
CA SER A 244 -16.82 6.55 13.05
C SER A 244 -16.47 6.96 11.62
N GLY A 245 -16.78 8.21 11.27
CA GLY A 245 -16.42 8.82 10.00
C GLY A 245 -15.05 9.51 10.04
N PRO A 246 -14.68 10.19 8.94
CA PRO A 246 -13.39 10.90 8.84
C PRO A 246 -13.25 12.05 9.85
N GLU A 247 -14.34 12.57 10.38
CA GLU A 247 -14.33 13.60 11.42
C GLU A 247 -13.61 13.15 12.70
N TRP A 248 -13.74 11.87 13.06
CA TRP A 248 -13.03 11.31 14.21
C TRP A 248 -11.51 11.34 14.00
N LEU A 249 -11.04 10.97 12.81
CA LEU A 249 -9.60 10.95 12.51
C LEU A 249 -9.04 12.39 12.46
N SER A 250 -9.80 13.34 11.92
CA SER A 250 -9.42 14.74 11.94
C SER A 250 -9.25 15.23 13.39
N ASP A 251 -10.26 15.03 14.26
CA ASP A 251 -10.18 15.43 15.68
C ASP A 251 -9.03 14.73 16.41
N TYR A 252 -8.76 13.46 16.08
CA TYR A 252 -7.72 12.69 16.74
C TYR A 252 -6.30 13.24 16.50
N VAL A 253 -6.01 13.74 15.29
CA VAL A 253 -4.66 14.23 14.92
C VAL A 253 -4.50 15.74 15.02
N GLU A 254 -5.59 16.50 15.07
CA GLU A 254 -5.52 17.96 15.19
C GLU A 254 -4.79 18.41 16.47
N SER A 255 -3.95 19.42 16.32
CA SER A 255 -3.34 20.11 17.46
C SER A 255 -4.43 20.84 18.28
N PRO A 256 -4.22 21.04 19.61
CA PRO A 256 -5.19 21.76 20.43
C PRO A 256 -5.54 23.15 19.90
N ASP A 257 -4.56 23.85 19.32
CA ASP A 257 -4.74 25.18 18.73
C ASP A 257 -5.62 25.13 17.47
N ALA A 258 -5.42 24.13 16.61
CA ALA A 258 -6.21 23.93 15.39
C ALA A 258 -7.65 23.55 15.74
N ARG A 259 -7.86 22.62 16.67
CA ARG A 259 -9.18 22.17 17.12
C ARG A 259 -10.08 23.33 17.54
N ALA A 260 -9.51 24.36 18.17
CA ALA A 260 -10.27 25.55 18.60
C ALA A 260 -10.79 26.40 17.42
N ARG A 261 -10.17 26.35 16.22
CA ARG A 261 -10.54 27.18 15.05
C ARG A 261 -11.20 26.37 13.93
N CYS A 262 -11.05 25.05 13.90
CA CYS A 262 -11.40 24.22 12.76
C CYS A 262 -12.83 23.65 12.78
N ALA A 263 -13.69 24.09 13.70
CA ALA A 263 -15.08 23.59 13.81
C ALA A 263 -15.87 23.63 12.49
N ALA A 264 -15.64 24.67 11.65
CA ALA A 264 -16.30 24.77 10.34
C ALA A 264 -15.77 23.74 9.33
N VAL A 265 -14.50 23.35 9.43
CA VAL A 265 -13.92 22.27 8.59
C VAL A 265 -14.43 20.91 9.06
N GLN A 266 -14.48 20.68 10.37
CA GLN A 266 -15.09 19.48 10.96
C GLN A 266 -16.54 19.29 10.49
N GLN A 267 -17.35 20.37 10.50
CA GLN A 267 -18.73 20.28 10.00
C GLN A 267 -18.79 19.93 8.51
N LYS A 268 -17.88 20.49 7.67
CA LYS A 268 -17.80 20.12 6.24
C LYS A 268 -17.42 18.65 6.03
N ILE A 269 -16.58 18.08 6.89
CA ILE A 269 -16.24 16.66 6.85
C ILE A 269 -17.48 15.82 7.15
N VAL A 270 -18.20 16.12 8.24
CA VAL A 270 -19.45 15.43 8.62
C VAL A 270 -20.49 15.51 7.51
N ASP A 271 -20.73 16.71 6.97
CA ASP A 271 -21.72 16.92 5.90
C ASP A 271 -21.31 16.23 4.58
N GLY A 272 -20.00 16.15 4.34
CA GLY A 272 -19.44 15.59 3.12
C GLY A 272 -19.36 14.06 3.10
N ALA A 273 -19.28 13.44 4.28
CA ALA A 273 -19.12 11.99 4.45
C ALA A 273 -20.33 11.38 5.20
N PRO A 274 -21.54 11.40 4.62
CA PRO A 274 -22.73 10.90 5.30
C PRO A 274 -22.61 9.41 5.59
N ARG A 275 -23.08 8.99 6.77
CA ARG A 275 -23.05 7.59 7.22
C ARG A 275 -23.93 6.65 6.36
N THR A 276 -24.72 7.19 5.42
CA THR A 276 -25.43 6.40 4.41
C THR A 276 -24.49 5.73 3.41
N GLY A 277 -23.20 6.07 3.41
CA GLY A 277 -22.22 5.54 2.48
C GLY A 277 -22.34 6.05 1.06
N ASP A 278 -23.14 7.08 0.82
CA ASP A 278 -23.27 7.69 -0.49
C ASP A 278 -21.96 8.40 -0.92
N TRP A 279 -21.56 8.19 -2.16
CA TRP A 279 -20.47 8.95 -2.76
C TRP A 279 -20.89 10.39 -3.00
N THR A 280 -20.23 11.34 -2.33
CA THR A 280 -20.45 12.77 -2.48
C THR A 280 -19.28 13.46 -3.20
N LYS A 281 -19.42 14.76 -3.49
CA LYS A 281 -18.32 15.57 -4.04
C LYS A 281 -17.12 15.67 -3.09
N PHE A 282 -17.33 15.50 -1.79
CA PHE A 282 -16.28 15.47 -0.78
C PHE A 282 -15.21 14.44 -1.09
N TRP A 283 -15.62 13.27 -1.58
CA TRP A 283 -14.70 12.18 -1.92
C TRP A 283 -13.90 12.41 -3.21
N THR A 284 -14.35 13.35 -4.07
CA THR A 284 -13.71 13.57 -5.37
C THR A 284 -12.24 14.01 -5.26
N GLU A 285 -11.89 14.85 -4.30
CA GLU A 285 -10.50 15.30 -4.12
C GLU A 285 -9.66 14.32 -3.27
N ARG A 286 -10.30 13.32 -2.69
CA ARG A 286 -9.76 12.27 -1.82
C ARG A 286 -9.62 10.92 -2.52
N ASP A 287 -9.94 10.87 -3.80
CA ASP A 287 -9.74 9.73 -4.69
C ASP A 287 -8.52 10.00 -5.58
N TYR A 288 -7.38 9.48 -5.20
CA TYR A 288 -6.12 9.68 -5.92
C TYR A 288 -6.00 8.75 -7.13
N VAL A 289 -6.76 7.63 -7.15
CA VAL A 289 -6.75 6.66 -8.25
C VAL A 289 -7.15 7.32 -9.58
N LYS A 290 -8.14 8.22 -9.56
CA LYS A 290 -8.58 8.93 -10.77
C LYS A 290 -7.49 9.81 -11.40
N ASP A 291 -6.52 10.25 -10.59
CA ASP A 291 -5.44 11.13 -11.00
C ASP A 291 -4.08 10.40 -11.18
N VAL A 292 -4.06 9.07 -11.05
CA VAL A 292 -2.86 8.23 -11.21
C VAL A 292 -2.11 8.47 -12.53
N ARG A 293 -2.82 8.87 -13.59
CA ARG A 293 -2.24 9.25 -14.90
C ARG A 293 -1.29 10.46 -14.84
N LYS A 294 -1.27 11.19 -13.72
CA LYS A 294 -0.38 12.34 -13.50
C LYS A 294 0.89 11.95 -12.74
N VAL A 295 1.00 10.72 -12.29
CA VAL A 295 2.15 10.23 -11.54
C VAL A 295 3.32 10.05 -12.49
N ASP A 296 4.34 10.91 -12.33
CA ASP A 296 5.60 10.84 -13.05
C ASP A 296 6.71 10.18 -12.20
N ALA A 297 6.53 10.17 -10.87
CA ALA A 297 7.46 9.56 -9.91
C ALA A 297 7.41 8.03 -9.99
N SER A 298 8.56 7.36 -9.80
CA SER A 298 8.59 5.92 -9.58
C SER A 298 7.91 5.54 -8.24
N VAL A 299 7.39 4.33 -8.12
CA VAL A 299 6.59 3.93 -6.95
C VAL A 299 7.02 2.58 -6.39
N PHE A 300 7.49 2.55 -5.14
CA PHE A 300 7.75 1.30 -4.43
C PHE A 300 6.64 1.04 -3.41
N VAL A 301 5.67 0.19 -3.76
CA VAL A 301 4.51 -0.16 -2.93
C VAL A 301 4.87 -1.25 -1.94
N ILE A 302 4.54 -1.06 -0.66
CA ILE A 302 4.64 -2.11 0.37
C ILE A 302 3.28 -2.26 1.05
N HIS A 303 2.79 -3.52 1.19
CA HIS A 303 1.48 -3.75 1.82
C HIS A 303 1.38 -5.14 2.46
N GLY A 304 0.68 -5.20 3.60
CA GLY A 304 0.25 -6.46 4.21
C GLY A 304 -1.02 -6.99 3.55
N MET A 305 -1.00 -8.21 3.03
CA MET A 305 -2.19 -8.83 2.38
C MET A 305 -3.33 -9.12 3.36
N GLN A 306 -3.06 -9.05 4.67
CA GLN A 306 -4.03 -9.21 5.74
C GLN A 306 -4.27 -7.90 6.53
N ASP A 307 -3.97 -6.77 5.93
CA ASP A 307 -4.23 -5.46 6.53
C ASP A 307 -5.75 -5.19 6.58
N LEU A 308 -6.31 -5.20 7.80
CA LEU A 308 -7.73 -4.91 8.05
C LEU A 308 -7.97 -3.44 8.40
N ASN A 309 -6.91 -2.64 8.55
CA ASN A 309 -6.99 -1.19 8.68
C ASN A 309 -6.98 -0.55 7.28
N VAL A 310 -5.83 -0.43 6.64
CA VAL A 310 -5.78 0.02 5.23
C VAL A 310 -5.90 -1.20 4.33
N ARG A 311 -7.13 -1.54 4.00
CA ARG A 311 -7.47 -2.81 3.34
C ARG A 311 -6.78 -2.99 1.99
N PRO A 312 -6.39 -4.23 1.59
CA PRO A 312 -5.64 -4.52 0.37
C PRO A 312 -6.28 -4.08 -0.95
N LYS A 313 -7.55 -3.68 -0.95
CA LYS A 313 -8.17 -3.00 -2.08
C LYS A 313 -7.37 -1.76 -2.50
N HIS A 314 -6.81 -1.02 -1.53
CA HIS A 314 -6.09 0.22 -1.78
C HIS A 314 -4.83 0.02 -2.60
N PHE A 315 -3.97 -0.92 -2.23
CA PHE A 315 -2.79 -1.19 -3.05
C PHE A 315 -3.16 -1.80 -4.40
N GLY A 316 -4.19 -2.66 -4.45
CA GLY A 316 -4.62 -3.30 -5.69
C GLY A 316 -5.05 -2.29 -6.75
N GLN A 317 -5.97 -1.39 -6.43
CA GLN A 317 -6.44 -0.38 -7.39
C GLN A 317 -5.38 0.67 -7.75
N TRP A 318 -4.50 1.03 -6.79
CA TRP A 318 -3.35 1.92 -7.05
C TRP A 318 -2.36 1.26 -8.01
N TRP A 319 -1.98 0.02 -7.74
CA TRP A 319 -1.07 -0.76 -8.57
C TRP A 319 -1.57 -0.95 -10.00
N ASP A 320 -2.86 -1.29 -10.16
CA ASP A 320 -3.49 -1.44 -11.46
C ASP A 320 -3.46 -0.11 -12.24
N GLY A 321 -3.78 0.99 -11.56
CA GLY A 321 -3.72 2.33 -12.17
C GLY A 321 -2.30 2.74 -12.58
N LEU A 322 -1.28 2.46 -11.77
CA LEU A 322 0.12 2.68 -12.12
C LEU A 322 0.52 1.85 -13.35
N ALA A 323 0.08 0.57 -13.40
CA ALA A 323 0.33 -0.31 -14.53
C ALA A 323 -0.24 0.20 -15.84
N GLU A 324 -1.49 0.64 -15.82
CA GLU A 324 -2.20 1.18 -16.99
C GLU A 324 -1.55 2.44 -17.55
N ASN A 325 -0.84 3.19 -16.71
CA ASN A 325 -0.16 4.42 -17.10
C ASN A 325 1.35 4.26 -17.32
N GLY A 326 1.89 3.04 -17.21
CA GLY A 326 3.29 2.73 -17.50
C GLY A 326 4.28 3.34 -16.51
N VAL A 327 3.85 3.55 -15.26
CA VAL A 327 4.69 4.07 -14.18
C VAL A 327 5.68 2.99 -13.73
N ASP A 328 6.95 3.36 -13.56
CA ASP A 328 7.97 2.47 -13.00
C ASP A 328 7.63 2.16 -11.55
N ARG A 329 7.61 0.84 -11.20
CA ARG A 329 7.12 0.42 -9.91
C ARG A 329 7.70 -0.89 -9.43
N LYS A 330 7.80 -1.02 -8.10
CA LYS A 330 8.20 -2.23 -7.35
C LYS A 330 7.16 -2.51 -6.28
N ILE A 331 6.97 -3.77 -5.86
CA ILE A 331 6.00 -4.12 -4.82
C ILE A 331 6.55 -5.19 -3.87
N TRP A 332 6.30 -5.00 -2.57
CA TRP A 332 6.43 -6.03 -1.55
C TRP A 332 5.08 -6.34 -0.92
N LEU A 333 4.71 -7.62 -0.89
CA LEU A 333 3.47 -8.11 -0.30
C LEU A 333 3.77 -9.09 0.82
N SER A 334 3.44 -8.72 2.06
CA SER A 334 3.64 -9.57 3.24
C SER A 334 2.34 -10.26 3.67
N GLN A 335 2.45 -11.28 4.53
CA GLN A 335 1.29 -11.90 5.19
C GLN A 335 0.87 -11.16 6.49
N THR A 336 1.47 -10.00 6.78
CA THR A 336 1.13 -9.20 7.96
C THR A 336 -0.18 -8.45 7.80
N GLY A 337 -0.68 -7.89 8.92
CA GLY A 337 -1.66 -6.82 8.93
C GLY A 337 -1.02 -5.46 8.60
N HIS A 338 -1.39 -4.41 9.37
CA HIS A 338 -0.95 -3.02 9.17
C HIS A 338 0.45 -2.76 9.78
N VAL A 339 1.49 -3.41 9.23
CA VAL A 339 2.85 -3.45 9.78
C VAL A 339 3.86 -2.83 8.83
N ASP A 340 4.83 -2.07 9.39
CA ASP A 340 5.94 -1.48 8.63
C ASP A 340 6.96 -2.56 8.21
N PRO A 341 7.54 -2.51 7.01
CA PRO A 341 8.57 -3.45 6.57
C PRO A 341 9.82 -3.46 7.44
N PHE A 342 10.12 -2.37 8.15
CA PHE A 342 11.17 -2.32 9.15
C PHE A 342 10.92 -3.31 10.30
N ASP A 343 9.68 -3.74 10.53
CA ASP A 343 9.33 -4.68 11.58
C ASP A 343 9.12 -6.12 11.08
N PHE A 344 8.86 -6.36 9.80
CA PHE A 344 8.71 -7.74 9.31
C PHE A 344 9.84 -8.24 8.42
N ARG A 345 10.71 -7.35 7.85
CA ARG A 345 11.82 -7.75 6.97
C ARG A 345 12.96 -6.73 7.01
N ARG A 346 13.40 -6.39 8.21
CA ARG A 346 14.23 -5.22 8.53
C ARG A 346 15.52 -5.07 7.73
N ALA A 347 16.35 -6.11 7.66
CA ALA A 347 17.67 -6.02 7.03
C ALA A 347 17.54 -5.80 5.51
N GLU A 348 16.71 -6.61 4.88
CA GLU A 348 16.43 -6.50 3.44
C GLU A 348 15.71 -5.20 3.11
N TRP A 349 14.83 -4.73 4.00
CA TRP A 349 14.16 -3.44 3.86
C TRP A 349 15.16 -2.28 3.85
N ALA A 350 16.04 -2.21 4.83
CA ALA A 350 17.02 -1.13 4.92
C ALA A 350 17.96 -1.12 3.72
N ASP A 351 18.40 -2.31 3.24
CA ASP A 351 19.23 -2.47 2.05
C ASP A 351 18.48 -2.06 0.77
N THR A 352 17.29 -2.59 0.55
CA THR A 352 16.51 -2.31 -0.65
C THR A 352 16.11 -0.83 -0.72
N LEU A 353 15.65 -0.25 0.40
CA LEU A 353 15.30 1.17 0.47
C LEU A 353 16.51 2.07 0.20
N HIS A 354 17.69 1.70 0.71
CA HIS A 354 18.94 2.43 0.46
C HIS A 354 19.27 2.43 -1.03
N ARG A 355 19.30 1.25 -1.67
CA ARG A 355 19.59 1.14 -3.10
C ARG A 355 18.53 1.81 -3.96
N TRP A 356 17.25 1.75 -3.55
CA TRP A 356 16.15 2.45 -4.22
C TRP A 356 16.36 3.96 -4.24
N PHE A 357 16.63 4.59 -3.08
CA PHE A 357 16.89 6.03 -3.05
C PHE A 357 18.19 6.41 -3.71
N ASP A 358 19.24 5.60 -3.62
CA ASP A 358 20.50 5.85 -4.33
C ASP A 358 20.30 5.85 -5.85
N HIS A 359 19.49 4.94 -6.38
CA HIS A 359 19.14 4.90 -7.80
C HIS A 359 18.31 6.14 -8.18
N GLU A 360 17.19 6.36 -7.54
CA GLU A 360 16.22 7.38 -7.92
C GLU A 360 16.70 8.82 -7.69
N LEU A 361 17.39 9.06 -6.58
CA LEU A 361 17.74 10.41 -6.16
C LEU A 361 19.19 10.80 -6.46
N LEU A 362 20.13 9.84 -6.45
CA LEU A 362 21.54 10.06 -6.77
C LEU A 362 21.91 9.57 -8.18
N GLY A 363 21.06 8.77 -8.83
CA GLY A 363 21.30 8.22 -10.17
C GLY A 363 22.37 7.14 -10.18
N TYR A 364 22.51 6.38 -9.10
CA TYR A 364 23.48 5.30 -9.03
C TYR A 364 22.98 4.07 -9.79
N ASP A 365 23.81 3.53 -10.65
CA ASP A 365 23.61 2.23 -11.28
C ASP A 365 24.03 1.13 -10.29
N ASN A 366 23.10 0.69 -9.47
CA ASN A 366 23.30 -0.30 -8.40
C ASN A 366 22.55 -1.61 -8.64
N GLY A 367 21.88 -1.73 -9.80
CA GLY A 367 21.17 -2.95 -10.23
C GLY A 367 19.80 -3.17 -9.60
N ILE A 368 19.22 -2.17 -8.90
CA ILE A 368 17.90 -2.30 -8.26
C ILE A 368 16.77 -2.45 -9.29
N ASP A 369 16.92 -1.81 -10.45
CA ASP A 369 16.01 -1.85 -11.60
C ASP A 369 16.09 -3.15 -12.42
N ASP A 370 17.19 -3.91 -12.27
CA ASP A 370 17.35 -5.26 -12.82
C ASP A 370 16.77 -6.36 -11.90
N GLU A 371 16.37 -6.01 -10.68
CA GLU A 371 15.76 -6.95 -9.74
C GLU A 371 14.31 -7.29 -10.13
N PRO A 372 13.78 -8.45 -9.67
CA PRO A 372 12.38 -8.76 -9.80
C PRO A 372 11.47 -7.63 -9.27
N MET A 373 10.40 -7.34 -10.00
CA MET A 373 9.44 -6.29 -9.66
C MET A 373 8.73 -6.54 -8.32
N ALA A 374 8.51 -7.80 -7.95
CA ALA A 374 7.70 -8.16 -6.79
C ALA A 374 8.40 -9.14 -5.87
N ASP A 375 8.34 -8.87 -4.57
CA ASP A 375 8.64 -9.80 -3.48
C ASP A 375 7.36 -10.14 -2.74
N ILE A 376 7.06 -11.44 -2.60
CA ILE A 376 5.79 -11.91 -2.03
C ILE A 376 6.07 -12.93 -0.93
N GLU A 377 5.56 -12.70 0.25
CA GLU A 377 5.66 -13.65 1.36
C GLU A 377 4.64 -14.78 1.19
N ARG A 378 5.11 -16.02 1.05
CA ARG A 378 4.30 -17.23 0.85
C ARG A 378 3.97 -17.96 2.13
N ALA A 379 4.87 -17.95 3.06
CA ALA A 379 4.73 -18.43 4.42
C ALA A 379 5.54 -17.50 5.34
N PRO A 380 5.37 -17.52 6.65
CA PRO A 380 6.09 -16.64 7.56
C PRO A 380 7.61 -16.64 7.31
N ASP A 381 8.15 -15.47 6.96
CA ASP A 381 9.56 -15.23 6.59
C ASP A 381 10.06 -16.00 5.33
N GLN A 382 9.14 -16.55 4.51
CA GLN A 382 9.47 -17.22 3.26
C GLN A 382 9.02 -16.37 2.06
N TRP A 383 9.98 -15.75 1.38
CA TRP A 383 9.76 -14.83 0.30
C TRP A 383 10.07 -15.43 -1.05
N VAL A 384 9.25 -15.15 -2.04
CA VAL A 384 9.47 -15.47 -3.45
C VAL A 384 9.46 -14.20 -4.29
N THR A 385 10.26 -14.19 -5.34
CA THR A 385 10.32 -13.07 -6.27
C THR A 385 9.50 -13.34 -7.53
N SER A 386 9.08 -12.29 -8.22
CA SER A 386 8.42 -12.36 -9.53
C SER A 386 8.79 -11.16 -10.38
N ASP A 387 9.19 -11.41 -11.65
CA ASP A 387 9.58 -10.33 -12.57
C ASP A 387 8.43 -9.36 -12.87
N VAL A 388 7.18 -9.81 -12.71
CA VAL A 388 5.98 -8.97 -12.84
C VAL A 388 4.91 -9.44 -11.86
N TRP A 389 4.10 -8.51 -11.38
CA TRP A 389 2.94 -8.84 -10.57
C TRP A 389 1.69 -8.08 -11.08
N PRO A 390 0.52 -8.75 -11.23
CA PRO A 390 0.35 -10.22 -11.24
C PRO A 390 1.17 -10.90 -12.34
N PRO A 391 1.48 -12.22 -12.22
CA PRO A 391 2.22 -12.95 -13.26
C PRO A 391 1.56 -12.85 -14.64
N ARG A 392 2.36 -12.81 -15.72
CA ARG A 392 1.84 -12.67 -17.11
C ARG A 392 0.82 -13.74 -17.51
N ALA A 393 0.90 -14.92 -16.90
CA ALA A 393 0.00 -16.04 -17.18
C ALA A 393 -1.31 -15.98 -16.37
N THR A 394 -1.61 -14.84 -15.73
CA THR A 394 -2.83 -14.67 -14.93
C THR A 394 -3.99 -14.28 -15.84
N ASP A 395 -5.07 -15.08 -15.80
CA ASP A 395 -6.32 -14.81 -16.51
C ASP A 395 -7.48 -14.68 -15.52
N THR A 396 -8.43 -13.80 -15.83
CA THR A 396 -9.67 -13.72 -15.04
C THR A 396 -10.59 -14.91 -15.37
N VAL A 397 -10.86 -15.73 -14.35
CA VAL A 397 -11.68 -16.94 -14.45
C VAL A 397 -12.98 -16.75 -13.68
N SER A 398 -14.11 -17.15 -14.27
CA SER A 398 -15.40 -17.14 -13.59
C SER A 398 -15.63 -18.47 -12.87
N LEU A 399 -15.58 -18.45 -11.55
CA LEU A 399 -16.02 -19.56 -10.70
C LEU A 399 -17.50 -19.40 -10.38
N ARG A 400 -18.26 -20.50 -10.45
CA ARG A 400 -19.71 -20.52 -10.36
C ARG A 400 -20.16 -21.38 -9.17
N PRO A 401 -20.98 -20.79 -8.27
CA PRO A 401 -21.58 -21.55 -7.19
C PRO A 401 -22.74 -22.43 -7.70
N ALA A 402 -22.93 -23.59 -7.13
CA ALA A 402 -24.07 -24.45 -7.37
C ALA A 402 -24.60 -25.02 -6.05
N LYS A 403 -25.93 -25.18 -5.96
CA LYS A 403 -26.60 -25.69 -4.78
C LYS A 403 -26.17 -27.12 -4.45
N GLY A 404 -25.92 -27.39 -3.17
CA GLY A 404 -25.68 -28.73 -2.63
C GLY A 404 -26.93 -29.40 -2.10
N ALA A 405 -26.74 -30.53 -1.45
CA ALA A 405 -27.84 -31.28 -0.85
C ALA A 405 -28.35 -30.67 0.48
N GLN A 406 -27.47 -29.94 1.18
CA GLN A 406 -27.75 -29.29 2.45
C GLN A 406 -27.84 -27.78 2.27
N ALA A 407 -28.69 -27.12 3.02
CA ALA A 407 -28.80 -25.66 3.02
C ALA A 407 -27.48 -25.02 3.49
N GLY A 408 -27.04 -23.96 2.82
CA GLY A 408 -25.81 -23.27 3.13
C GLY A 408 -24.53 -24.00 2.73
N VAL A 409 -24.60 -25.18 2.12
CA VAL A 409 -23.43 -25.99 1.67
C VAL A 409 -23.60 -26.36 0.21
N GLY A 410 -22.75 -25.76 -0.65
CA GLY A 410 -22.79 -25.93 -2.09
C GLY A 410 -21.43 -26.28 -2.70
N THR A 411 -21.36 -26.25 -4.02
CA THR A 411 -20.13 -26.54 -4.76
C THR A 411 -19.68 -25.33 -5.59
N LEU A 412 -18.38 -25.21 -5.79
CA LEU A 412 -17.74 -24.17 -6.60
C LEU A 412 -17.03 -24.81 -7.81
N SER A 413 -17.31 -24.34 -9.02
CA SER A 413 -16.72 -24.89 -10.23
C SER A 413 -16.74 -23.89 -11.40
N LEU A 414 -16.24 -24.33 -12.58
CA LEU A 414 -16.34 -23.55 -13.83
C LEU A 414 -17.72 -23.63 -14.48
N ARG A 415 -18.60 -24.57 -14.05
CA ARG A 415 -19.91 -24.79 -14.65
C ARG A 415 -20.96 -23.87 -14.05
N THR A 416 -21.80 -23.30 -14.89
CA THR A 416 -22.93 -22.49 -14.42
C THR A 416 -23.82 -23.30 -13.48
N GLY A 417 -24.02 -22.79 -12.27
CA GLY A 417 -24.93 -23.36 -11.30
C GLY A 417 -26.39 -23.05 -11.62
N SER A 418 -27.27 -23.67 -10.88
CA SER A 418 -28.73 -23.44 -10.98
C SER A 418 -29.35 -23.50 -9.59
N GLY A 419 -30.57 -22.96 -9.49
CA GLY A 419 -31.34 -22.95 -8.27
C GLY A 419 -31.09 -21.72 -7.40
N THR A 420 -31.68 -21.77 -6.22
CA THR A 420 -31.64 -20.70 -5.23
C THR A 420 -31.05 -21.24 -3.93
N GLU A 421 -30.10 -20.52 -3.36
CA GLU A 421 -29.62 -20.73 -1.99
C GLU A 421 -30.08 -19.55 -1.13
N THR A 422 -30.40 -19.80 0.13
CA THR A 422 -31.01 -18.80 1.02
C THR A 422 -30.24 -18.76 2.33
N PHE A 423 -29.93 -17.55 2.78
CA PHE A 423 -29.37 -17.32 4.11
C PHE A 423 -30.06 -16.12 4.79
N THR A 424 -29.98 -16.07 6.10
CA THR A 424 -30.45 -14.95 6.93
C THR A 424 -29.26 -14.29 7.60
N ASP A 425 -29.17 -13.00 7.52
CA ASP A 425 -28.10 -12.22 8.16
C ASP A 425 -28.05 -12.47 9.67
N ASP A 426 -26.90 -12.82 10.19
CA ASP A 426 -26.61 -12.88 11.62
C ASP A 426 -25.44 -11.94 11.93
N PRO A 427 -25.69 -10.71 12.39
CA PRO A 427 -24.64 -9.70 12.60
C PRO A 427 -23.70 -10.01 13.78
N ARG A 428 -23.80 -11.17 14.40
CA ARG A 428 -22.89 -11.67 15.45
C ARG A 428 -21.86 -12.65 14.91
N GLN A 429 -21.91 -12.96 13.62
CA GLN A 429 -20.94 -13.83 12.95
C GLN A 429 -20.01 -13.04 12.06
N ASP A 430 -18.78 -13.49 12.01
CA ASP A 430 -17.74 -12.98 11.14
C ASP A 430 -17.27 -13.99 10.08
N GLU A 431 -16.31 -13.58 9.25
CA GLU A 431 -15.73 -14.43 8.22
C GLU A 431 -15.07 -15.70 8.77
N THR A 432 -14.59 -15.68 10.02
CA THR A 432 -13.94 -16.84 10.66
C THR A 432 -14.97 -17.86 11.12
N ASP A 433 -16.11 -17.41 11.64
CA ASP A 433 -17.24 -18.27 11.98
C ASP A 433 -17.79 -19.00 10.74
N TRP A 434 -17.96 -18.26 9.64
CA TRP A 434 -18.45 -18.85 8.39
C TRP A 434 -17.47 -19.88 7.81
N ALA A 435 -16.16 -19.60 7.86
CA ALA A 435 -15.13 -20.51 7.40
C ALA A 435 -15.05 -21.78 8.26
N ALA A 436 -15.10 -21.64 9.59
CA ALA A 436 -15.11 -22.77 10.52
C ALA A 436 -16.35 -23.66 10.35
N GLN A 437 -17.49 -23.08 9.95
CA GLN A 437 -18.75 -23.77 9.73
C GLN A 437 -19.01 -24.13 8.26
N ILE A 438 -17.98 -24.15 7.39
CA ILE A 438 -18.16 -24.25 5.94
C ILE A 438 -18.94 -25.49 5.49
N ASP A 439 -18.72 -26.62 6.13
CA ASP A 439 -19.38 -27.90 5.83
C ASP A 439 -20.65 -28.14 6.68
N GLN A 440 -21.04 -27.18 7.53
CA GLN A 440 -22.22 -27.28 8.37
C GLN A 440 -23.42 -26.62 7.70
N SER A 441 -24.57 -27.29 7.80
CA SER A 441 -25.86 -26.71 7.40
C SER A 441 -26.22 -25.60 8.39
N THR A 442 -26.19 -24.36 7.94
CA THR A 442 -26.59 -23.19 8.71
C THR A 442 -27.34 -22.21 7.82
N SER A 443 -28.21 -21.41 8.43
CA SER A 443 -28.92 -20.33 7.73
C SER A 443 -28.13 -19.01 7.69
N ALA A 444 -26.99 -18.91 8.34
CA ALA A 444 -26.24 -17.63 8.44
C ALA A 444 -25.37 -17.32 7.23
N LYS A 445 -25.10 -18.30 6.38
CA LYS A 445 -24.22 -18.15 5.19
C LYS A 445 -24.66 -19.03 4.02
N ALA A 446 -24.13 -18.72 2.83
CA ALA A 446 -24.10 -19.60 1.68
C ALA A 446 -22.63 -19.90 1.30
N GLY A 447 -22.15 -21.11 1.64
CA GLY A 447 -20.79 -21.57 1.38
C GLY A 447 -20.71 -22.49 0.16
N PHE A 448 -19.70 -22.30 -0.69
CA PHE A 448 -19.49 -23.07 -1.91
C PHE A 448 -18.03 -23.49 -2.02
N THR A 449 -17.76 -24.80 -2.11
CA THR A 449 -16.42 -25.34 -2.08
C THR A 449 -16.08 -26.13 -3.34
N THR A 450 -14.81 -26.15 -3.73
CA THR A 450 -14.29 -27.13 -4.65
C THR A 450 -14.17 -28.49 -3.96
N LYS A 451 -13.95 -29.56 -4.72
CA LYS A 451 -13.35 -30.78 -4.17
C LYS A 451 -11.90 -30.46 -3.75
N PRO A 452 -11.28 -31.33 -2.91
CA PRO A 452 -9.84 -31.21 -2.67
C PRO A 452 -9.09 -31.09 -3.99
N LEU A 453 -8.22 -30.07 -4.08
CA LEU A 453 -7.42 -29.80 -5.27
C LEU A 453 -6.39 -30.92 -5.48
N THR A 454 -6.16 -31.30 -6.71
CA THR A 454 -5.11 -32.29 -7.07
C THR A 454 -3.76 -31.64 -7.40
N ARG A 455 -3.74 -30.31 -7.51
CA ARG A 455 -2.57 -29.45 -7.78
C ARG A 455 -2.79 -28.11 -7.14
N ASP A 456 -1.70 -27.40 -6.90
CA ASP A 456 -1.75 -26.02 -6.43
C ASP A 456 -2.50 -25.09 -7.40
N VAL A 457 -3.24 -24.15 -6.82
CA VAL A 457 -3.94 -23.08 -7.57
C VAL A 457 -3.53 -21.75 -6.99
N ARG A 458 -2.89 -20.89 -7.79
CA ARG A 458 -2.48 -19.54 -7.39
C ARG A 458 -3.48 -18.51 -7.88
N LEU A 459 -3.99 -17.70 -6.96
CA LEU A 459 -4.74 -16.49 -7.22
C LEU A 459 -3.80 -15.29 -7.04
N SER A 460 -3.74 -14.37 -8.00
CA SER A 460 -2.81 -13.24 -7.97
C SER A 460 -3.46 -12.00 -8.58
N GLY A 461 -3.78 -11.00 -7.76
CA GLY A 461 -4.46 -9.77 -8.16
C GLY A 461 -5.79 -9.54 -7.45
N SER A 462 -6.64 -8.67 -8.02
CA SER A 462 -7.93 -8.27 -7.45
C SER A 462 -9.08 -9.16 -7.94
N SER A 463 -9.83 -9.75 -7.02
CA SER A 463 -11.02 -10.57 -7.31
C SER A 463 -12.30 -9.74 -7.24
N LYS A 464 -13.37 -10.21 -7.90
CA LYS A 464 -14.71 -9.61 -7.83
C LYS A 464 -15.77 -10.70 -7.67
N VAL A 465 -16.81 -10.43 -6.87
CA VAL A 465 -17.96 -11.33 -6.75
C VAL A 465 -19.23 -10.60 -7.18
N THR A 466 -19.86 -11.08 -8.25
CA THR A 466 -21.17 -10.59 -8.67
C THR A 466 -22.22 -11.45 -7.99
N VAL A 467 -23.06 -10.83 -7.18
CA VAL A 467 -24.17 -11.48 -6.45
C VAL A 467 -25.49 -10.99 -7.01
N THR A 468 -26.39 -11.94 -7.29
CA THR A 468 -27.79 -11.63 -7.61
C THR A 468 -28.66 -12.20 -6.49
N ALA A 469 -29.35 -11.32 -5.75
CA ALA A 469 -30.12 -11.69 -4.57
C ALA A 469 -31.50 -11.04 -4.53
N THR A 470 -32.43 -11.68 -3.80
CA THR A 470 -33.78 -11.20 -3.50
C THR A 470 -33.89 -11.04 -1.99
N PRO A 471 -33.93 -9.82 -1.44
CA PRO A 471 -34.02 -9.57 -0.01
C PRO A 471 -35.49 -9.63 0.48
N THR A 472 -35.69 -9.93 1.77
CA THR A 472 -36.98 -9.85 2.44
C THR A 472 -37.27 -8.51 3.11
N THR A 473 -36.26 -7.61 3.15
CA THR A 473 -36.34 -6.31 3.84
C THR A 473 -35.92 -5.19 2.90
N SER A 474 -36.07 -3.94 3.34
CA SER A 474 -35.69 -2.73 2.58
C SER A 474 -34.22 -2.35 2.70
N SER A 475 -33.42 -3.05 3.52
CA SER A 475 -31.99 -2.84 3.71
C SER A 475 -31.29 -4.19 3.83
N ALA A 476 -30.14 -4.37 3.19
CA ALA A 476 -29.36 -5.61 3.25
C ALA A 476 -27.88 -5.33 2.89
N HIS A 477 -26.95 -5.81 3.71
CA HIS A 477 -25.54 -5.85 3.39
C HIS A 477 -25.14 -7.23 2.87
N LEU A 478 -24.07 -7.29 2.13
CA LEU A 478 -23.49 -8.49 1.55
C LEU A 478 -21.99 -8.51 1.81
N SER A 479 -21.51 -9.64 2.30
CA SER A 479 -20.09 -10.01 2.38
C SER A 479 -19.80 -11.14 1.42
N ALA A 480 -18.62 -11.12 0.81
CA ALA A 480 -18.09 -12.21 0.01
C ALA A 480 -16.63 -12.44 0.36
N VAL A 481 -16.28 -13.66 0.73
CA VAL A 481 -14.91 -14.03 1.09
C VAL A 481 -14.44 -15.25 0.32
N LEU A 482 -13.13 -15.24 -0.02
CA LEU A 482 -12.43 -16.39 -0.59
C LEU A 482 -11.56 -17.02 0.50
N VAL A 483 -11.70 -18.33 0.66
CA VAL A 483 -11.07 -19.08 1.74
C VAL A 483 -10.29 -20.27 1.18
N ASP A 484 -9.09 -20.44 1.66
CA ASP A 484 -8.30 -21.67 1.55
C ASP A 484 -8.63 -22.56 2.75
N LEU A 485 -9.21 -23.71 2.47
CA LEU A 485 -9.63 -24.68 3.48
C LEU A 485 -8.63 -25.84 3.54
N GLY A 486 -7.76 -25.78 4.51
CA GLY A 486 -6.73 -26.80 4.80
C GLY A 486 -5.76 -26.31 5.87
N PRO A 487 -5.02 -27.21 6.50
CA PRO A 487 -4.10 -26.85 7.58
C PRO A 487 -2.89 -26.06 7.04
N ASP A 488 -2.59 -24.92 7.68
CA ASP A 488 -1.44 -24.09 7.31
C ASP A 488 -0.83 -23.43 8.56
N THR A 489 0.38 -22.89 8.41
CA THR A 489 1.04 -22.01 9.38
C THR A 489 1.17 -20.64 8.75
N ILE A 490 0.41 -19.68 9.29
CA ILE A 490 0.36 -18.30 8.78
C ILE A 490 0.93 -17.32 9.79
N ARG A 491 1.19 -16.07 9.36
CA ARG A 491 1.35 -14.99 10.34
C ARG A 491 0.03 -14.77 11.07
N ASP A 492 0.10 -14.64 12.39
CA ASP A 492 -1.07 -14.38 13.26
C ASP A 492 -1.47 -12.90 13.15
N TYR A 493 -2.06 -12.54 12.02
CA TYR A 493 -2.42 -11.16 11.69
C TYR A 493 -3.59 -10.61 12.52
N SER A 494 -4.42 -11.48 13.08
CA SER A 494 -5.56 -11.09 13.92
C SER A 494 -5.17 -10.81 15.37
N ALA A 495 -4.00 -11.26 15.80
CA ALA A 495 -3.51 -11.01 17.15
C ALA A 495 -2.76 -9.67 17.25
N SER A 496 -2.62 -9.17 18.49
CA SER A 496 -1.81 -7.99 18.77
C SER A 496 -0.40 -8.10 18.16
N GLY A 497 0.02 -7.09 17.41
CA GLY A 497 1.25 -7.06 16.62
C GLY A 497 1.06 -7.51 15.18
N GLU A 498 -0.14 -7.95 14.78
CA GLU A 498 -0.56 -8.13 13.40
C GLU A 498 0.43 -8.97 12.57
N GLY A 499 0.90 -10.10 13.16
CA GLY A 499 1.85 -11.03 12.54
C GLY A 499 3.30 -10.83 12.94
N ILE A 500 3.61 -9.93 13.90
CA ILE A 500 4.94 -9.78 14.51
C ILE A 500 4.89 -9.84 16.04
N SER A 501 6.02 -10.22 16.63
CA SER A 501 6.31 -10.11 18.08
C SER A 501 7.54 -9.24 18.27
N THR A 502 7.47 -8.28 19.20
CA THR A 502 8.58 -7.40 19.56
C THR A 502 9.38 -8.01 20.72
N LEU A 503 10.70 -8.08 20.56
CA LEU A 503 11.64 -8.60 21.55
C LEU A 503 12.21 -7.47 22.42
N THR A 504 13.04 -7.84 23.42
CA THR A 504 13.75 -6.88 24.28
C THR A 504 15.05 -6.36 23.66
N ASP A 505 15.70 -7.19 22.85
CA ASP A 505 16.95 -6.86 22.19
C ASP A 505 16.77 -5.74 21.16
N ARG A 506 17.84 -4.99 20.91
CA ARG A 506 17.82 -3.85 20.00
C ARG A 506 18.92 -3.97 18.94
N THR A 507 18.63 -3.47 17.75
CA THR A 507 19.62 -3.24 16.68
C THR A 507 19.62 -1.78 16.29
N CYS A 508 20.80 -1.24 15.95
CA CYS A 508 20.97 0.18 15.65
C CYS A 508 21.17 0.39 14.12
N TRP A 509 20.54 1.42 13.59
CA TRP A 509 20.46 1.71 12.15
C TRP A 509 20.95 3.13 11.85
N GLY A 510 22.22 3.34 12.10
CA GLY A 510 22.89 4.61 11.99
C GLY A 510 23.46 5.14 13.32
N PRO A 511 24.12 6.30 13.33
CA PRO A 511 24.59 6.96 14.54
C PRO A 511 23.42 7.47 15.38
N SER A 512 23.58 7.42 16.72
CA SER A 512 22.69 8.05 17.69
C SER A 512 23.30 9.34 18.22
N THR A 513 22.48 10.28 18.66
CA THR A 513 22.89 11.48 19.40
C THR A 513 22.16 11.57 20.74
N THR A 514 22.49 12.57 21.56
CA THR A 514 21.75 12.80 22.81
C THR A 514 20.30 13.17 22.50
N GLY A 515 19.36 12.36 22.96
CA GLY A 515 17.91 12.55 22.73
C GLY A 515 17.37 11.93 21.45
N ASP A 516 18.24 11.33 20.62
CA ASP A 516 17.85 10.68 19.37
C ASP A 516 18.57 9.33 19.23
N SER A 517 17.82 8.24 19.31
CA SER A 517 18.33 6.87 19.27
C SER A 517 17.95 6.16 17.98
N SER A 518 18.95 5.74 17.21
CA SER A 518 18.78 4.87 16.04
C SER A 518 18.55 3.39 16.37
N CYS A 519 18.41 3.03 17.66
CA CYS A 519 18.34 1.63 18.11
C CYS A 519 16.89 1.21 18.40
N PHE A 520 16.39 0.25 17.62
CA PHE A 520 15.01 -0.24 17.66
C PHE A 520 14.96 -1.68 18.16
N LYS A 521 13.86 -2.04 18.82
CA LYS A 521 13.64 -3.42 19.29
C LYS A 521 13.59 -4.38 18.11
N VAL A 522 14.22 -5.53 18.27
CA VAL A 522 14.17 -6.62 17.30
C VAL A 522 12.76 -7.21 17.27
N THR A 523 12.30 -7.58 16.09
CA THR A 523 11.02 -8.23 15.85
C THR A 523 11.23 -9.60 15.23
N ARG A 524 10.22 -10.45 15.31
CA ARG A 524 10.15 -11.76 14.65
C ARG A 524 8.73 -12.06 14.21
N ALA A 525 8.55 -12.98 13.28
CA ALA A 525 7.23 -13.48 12.92
C ALA A 525 6.49 -14.02 14.15
N LYS A 526 5.23 -13.61 14.30
CA LYS A 526 4.26 -14.24 15.19
C LYS A 526 3.35 -15.09 14.35
N THR A 527 3.28 -16.39 14.62
CA THR A 527 2.60 -17.36 13.77
C THR A 527 1.48 -18.09 14.50
N ALA A 528 0.49 -18.55 13.73
CA ALA A 528 -0.59 -19.42 14.18
C ALA A 528 -0.73 -20.62 13.23
N ASN A 529 -1.08 -21.80 13.79
CA ASN A 529 -1.54 -22.93 12.99
C ASN A 529 -3.05 -22.82 12.83
N VAL A 530 -3.52 -22.92 11.60
CA VAL A 530 -4.93 -22.72 11.25
C VAL A 530 -5.43 -23.86 10.38
N ASP A 531 -6.74 -24.10 10.36
CA ASP A 531 -7.38 -25.09 9.48
C ASP A 531 -7.95 -24.45 8.20
N TYR A 532 -7.93 -23.14 8.13
CA TYR A 532 -8.35 -22.33 6.98
C TYR A 532 -7.69 -20.95 6.99
N THR A 533 -7.61 -20.33 5.82
CA THR A 533 -7.13 -18.93 5.66
C THR A 533 -8.11 -18.13 4.80
N VAL A 534 -8.70 -17.08 5.37
CA VAL A 534 -9.43 -16.07 4.58
C VAL A 534 -8.40 -15.15 3.95
N PHE A 535 -8.26 -15.20 2.62
CA PHE A 535 -7.19 -14.48 1.92
C PHE A 535 -7.70 -13.32 1.02
N SER A 536 -9.02 -13.23 0.81
CA SER A 536 -9.61 -12.10 0.07
C SER A 536 -11.05 -11.91 0.51
N ARG A 537 -11.46 -10.66 0.74
CA ARG A 537 -12.78 -10.29 1.26
C ARG A 537 -13.29 -9.00 0.64
N GLY A 538 -14.60 -8.80 0.61
CA GLY A 538 -15.24 -7.58 0.13
C GLY A 538 -16.69 -7.49 0.55
N TRP A 539 -17.19 -6.27 0.65
CA TRP A 539 -18.50 -5.95 1.18
C TRP A 539 -19.28 -5.00 0.28
N ALA A 540 -20.58 -4.90 0.46
CA ALA A 540 -21.43 -3.91 -0.18
C ALA A 540 -22.78 -3.76 0.53
N ASP A 541 -23.35 -2.55 0.52
CA ASP A 541 -24.78 -2.37 0.73
C ASP A 541 -25.54 -2.69 -0.59
N LEU A 542 -26.47 -3.62 -0.56
CA LEU A 542 -27.28 -3.97 -1.73
C LEU A 542 -28.12 -2.79 -2.24
N GLY A 543 -28.42 -1.81 -1.38
CA GLY A 543 -29.03 -0.54 -1.76
C GLY A 543 -28.24 0.24 -2.80
N ASN A 544 -26.90 0.07 -2.83
CA ASN A 544 -26.00 0.72 -3.81
C ASN A 544 -25.83 -0.10 -5.09
N HIS A 545 -26.73 -1.05 -5.39
CA HIS A 545 -26.67 -1.91 -6.57
C HIS A 545 -26.62 -1.15 -7.92
N ALA A 546 -27.19 0.03 -7.99
CA ALA A 546 -27.27 0.83 -9.21
C ALA A 546 -26.20 1.93 -9.29
N SER A 547 -25.74 2.46 -8.14
CA SER A 547 -24.79 3.58 -8.08
C SER A 547 -24.17 3.70 -6.70
N ASP A 548 -22.89 4.02 -6.64
CA ASP A 548 -22.21 4.36 -5.39
C ASP A 548 -22.60 5.79 -4.91
N ALA A 549 -23.18 6.62 -5.81
CA ALA A 549 -23.55 7.99 -5.48
C ALA A 549 -24.82 8.10 -4.63
N LYS A 550 -25.67 7.05 -4.62
CA LYS A 550 -26.90 7.05 -3.82
C LYS A 550 -27.41 5.63 -3.62
N GLY A 551 -27.48 5.22 -2.36
CA GLY A 551 -28.19 4.04 -1.95
C GLY A 551 -29.71 4.25 -2.02
N GLU A 552 -30.44 3.21 -2.43
CA GLU A 552 -31.91 3.22 -2.50
C GLU A 552 -32.50 2.12 -1.60
N PRO A 553 -33.61 2.40 -0.90
CA PRO A 553 -34.33 1.36 -0.18
C PRO A 553 -34.71 0.20 -1.12
N LEU A 554 -34.42 -1.02 -0.71
CA LEU A 554 -34.77 -2.22 -1.45
C LEU A 554 -36.28 -2.47 -1.39
N THR A 555 -36.83 -3.06 -2.45
CA THR A 555 -38.20 -3.58 -2.45
C THR A 555 -38.17 -5.06 -2.06
N PRO A 556 -38.74 -5.47 -0.94
CA PRO A 556 -38.82 -6.87 -0.55
C PRO A 556 -39.38 -7.75 -1.68
N GLY A 557 -38.74 -8.89 -1.95
CA GLY A 557 -39.15 -9.81 -3.01
C GLY A 557 -38.68 -9.41 -4.42
N LYS A 558 -38.13 -8.22 -4.63
CA LYS A 558 -37.52 -7.83 -5.89
C LYS A 558 -36.07 -8.30 -5.97
N ARG A 559 -35.63 -8.70 -7.15
CA ARG A 559 -34.27 -9.17 -7.42
C ARG A 559 -33.34 -7.98 -7.74
N TYR A 560 -32.13 -8.01 -7.16
CA TYR A 560 -31.07 -7.03 -7.36
C TYR A 560 -29.76 -7.73 -7.70
N THR A 561 -28.87 -7.04 -8.41
CA THR A 561 -27.53 -7.55 -8.73
C THR A 561 -26.51 -6.48 -8.35
N ILE A 562 -25.47 -6.88 -7.61
CA ILE A 562 -24.34 -6.02 -7.22
C ILE A 562 -23.03 -6.76 -7.44
N THR A 563 -21.95 -6.05 -7.66
CA THR A 563 -20.60 -6.62 -7.74
C THR A 563 -19.75 -6.05 -6.61
N LEU A 564 -19.24 -6.93 -5.77
CA LEU A 564 -18.31 -6.64 -4.70
C LEU A 564 -16.89 -6.69 -5.26
N ASP A 565 -16.10 -5.67 -5.01
CA ASP A 565 -14.65 -5.70 -5.23
C ASP A 565 -14.00 -6.31 -3.99
N LEU A 566 -13.24 -7.40 -4.16
CA LEU A 566 -12.55 -8.06 -3.08
C LEU A 566 -11.11 -7.53 -2.96
N HIS A 567 -10.52 -7.71 -1.79
CA HIS A 567 -9.12 -7.38 -1.52
C HIS A 567 -8.20 -8.04 -2.54
N ALA A 568 -7.22 -7.27 -3.03
CA ALA A 568 -6.13 -7.82 -3.84
C ALA A 568 -5.27 -8.76 -2.98
N SER A 569 -4.82 -9.85 -3.56
CA SER A 569 -4.02 -10.86 -2.87
C SER A 569 -3.10 -11.62 -3.81
N ASP A 570 -2.13 -12.31 -3.26
CA ASP A 570 -1.36 -13.32 -3.96
C ASP A 570 -1.26 -14.58 -3.09
N HIS A 571 -2.15 -15.52 -3.32
CA HIS A 571 -2.33 -16.70 -2.48
C HIS A 571 -2.27 -17.97 -3.31
N VAL A 572 -1.61 -18.99 -2.77
CA VAL A 572 -1.57 -20.34 -3.34
C VAL A 572 -2.44 -21.25 -2.48
N VAL A 573 -3.49 -21.82 -3.06
CA VAL A 573 -4.28 -22.89 -2.45
C VAL A 573 -3.59 -24.21 -2.79
N PRO A 574 -3.00 -24.93 -1.82
CA PRO A 574 -2.20 -26.13 -2.10
C PRO A 574 -3.03 -27.32 -2.57
N ALA A 575 -2.38 -28.29 -3.20
CA ALA A 575 -2.97 -29.60 -3.45
C ALA A 575 -3.40 -30.25 -2.13
N GLY A 576 -4.59 -30.84 -2.12
CA GLY A 576 -5.23 -31.39 -0.93
C GLY A 576 -6.18 -30.42 -0.23
N HIS A 577 -5.97 -29.11 -0.34
CA HIS A 577 -6.88 -28.09 0.16
C HIS A 577 -8.09 -27.89 -0.74
N ARG A 578 -9.08 -27.14 -0.26
CA ARG A 578 -10.28 -26.75 -1.03
C ARG A 578 -10.36 -25.22 -1.12
N LEU A 579 -10.63 -24.70 -2.30
CA LEU A 579 -10.99 -23.28 -2.45
C LEU A 579 -12.49 -23.12 -2.13
N ALA A 580 -12.82 -22.14 -1.28
CA ALA A 580 -14.20 -21.78 -0.97
C ALA A 580 -14.53 -20.34 -1.38
N LEU A 581 -15.80 -20.12 -1.75
CA LEU A 581 -16.47 -18.83 -1.81
C LEU A 581 -17.58 -18.87 -0.76
N ILE A 582 -17.59 -17.90 0.15
CA ILE A 582 -18.68 -17.72 1.11
C ILE A 582 -19.36 -16.39 0.80
N ILE A 583 -20.70 -16.40 0.78
CA ILE A 583 -21.55 -15.21 0.67
C ILE A 583 -22.42 -15.18 1.92
N ALA A 584 -22.37 -14.07 2.66
CA ALA A 584 -23.10 -13.85 3.89
C ALA A 584 -23.61 -12.40 3.98
N GLY A 585 -24.19 -12.04 5.11
CA GLY A 585 -24.66 -10.69 5.40
C GLY A 585 -23.59 -9.83 6.06
N THR A 586 -23.87 -9.34 7.25
CA THR A 586 -22.95 -8.53 8.08
C THR A 586 -21.75 -9.37 8.51
N ASP A 587 -20.58 -8.78 8.41
CA ASP A 587 -19.30 -9.35 8.86
C ASP A 587 -18.93 -8.63 10.17
N GLU A 588 -19.13 -9.31 11.31
CA GLU A 588 -18.97 -8.70 12.63
C GLU A 588 -17.58 -8.05 12.77
N GLY A 589 -17.55 -6.83 13.27
CA GLY A 589 -16.30 -6.07 13.48
C GLY A 589 -15.63 -5.54 12.21
N LEU A 590 -16.16 -5.87 11.01
CA LEU A 590 -15.61 -5.40 9.74
C LEU A 590 -16.54 -4.45 8.97
N ILE A 591 -17.86 -4.61 9.13
CA ILE A 591 -18.86 -3.67 8.60
C ILE A 591 -20.01 -3.47 9.60
N ASP A 592 -20.61 -2.28 9.60
CA ASP A 592 -21.81 -2.02 10.37
C ASP A 592 -22.99 -2.86 9.84
N PRO A 593 -23.90 -3.35 10.72
CA PRO A 593 -25.08 -4.07 10.28
C PRO A 593 -26.09 -3.15 9.57
N PRO A 594 -26.92 -3.68 8.65
CA PRO A 594 -28.03 -2.93 8.08
C PRO A 594 -29.12 -2.66 9.13
N SER A 595 -30.04 -1.74 8.81
CA SER A 595 -31.14 -1.37 9.73
C SER A 595 -32.15 -2.48 10.03
N SER A 596 -32.02 -3.65 9.40
CA SER A 596 -32.91 -4.81 9.54
C SER A 596 -32.13 -6.11 9.38
N THR A 597 -32.71 -7.22 9.79
CA THR A 597 -32.15 -8.58 9.61
C THR A 597 -32.72 -9.21 8.34
N PRO A 598 -32.10 -9.10 7.16
CA PRO A 598 -32.61 -9.64 5.91
C PRO A 598 -32.43 -11.14 5.81
N THR A 599 -33.40 -11.81 5.17
CA THR A 599 -33.16 -13.08 4.52
C THR A 599 -32.94 -12.81 3.03
N LEU A 600 -31.88 -13.40 2.47
CA LEU A 600 -31.46 -13.20 1.09
C LEU A 600 -31.54 -14.51 0.32
N ALA A 601 -32.29 -14.52 -0.79
CA ALA A 601 -32.33 -15.62 -1.74
C ALA A 601 -31.42 -15.37 -2.92
N LEU A 602 -30.29 -16.11 -3.02
CA LEU A 602 -29.28 -15.99 -4.06
C LEU A 602 -29.71 -16.71 -5.34
N ASP A 603 -29.69 -16.04 -6.48
CA ASP A 603 -29.83 -16.66 -7.80
C ASP A 603 -28.46 -17.19 -8.26
N LEU A 604 -28.20 -18.49 -8.08
CA LEU A 604 -26.91 -19.11 -8.34
C LEU A 604 -26.54 -19.15 -9.83
N ALA A 605 -27.52 -19.11 -10.73
CA ALA A 605 -27.24 -19.03 -12.16
C ALA A 605 -26.62 -17.68 -12.58
N ARG A 606 -26.88 -16.63 -11.78
CA ARG A 606 -26.42 -15.25 -12.04
C ARG A 606 -25.33 -14.79 -11.08
N THR A 607 -24.99 -15.60 -10.08
CA THR A 607 -23.91 -15.34 -9.12
C THR A 607 -22.60 -15.95 -9.61
N LYS A 608 -21.49 -15.22 -9.46
CA LYS A 608 -20.16 -15.69 -9.85
C LYS A 608 -19.05 -14.98 -9.08
N ALA A 609 -17.93 -15.66 -8.86
CA ALA A 609 -16.65 -15.04 -8.52
C ALA A 609 -15.80 -14.94 -9.78
N SER A 610 -15.32 -13.74 -10.11
CA SER A 610 -14.33 -13.48 -11.14
C SER A 610 -12.97 -13.33 -10.46
N VAL A 611 -12.11 -14.33 -10.62
CA VAL A 611 -10.85 -14.46 -9.88
C VAL A 611 -9.65 -14.47 -10.81
N PRO A 612 -8.54 -13.77 -10.49
CA PRO A 612 -7.32 -13.79 -11.27
C PRO A 612 -6.52 -15.06 -10.97
N LEU A 613 -6.57 -16.04 -11.87
CA LEU A 613 -5.91 -17.33 -11.72
C LEU A 613 -4.67 -17.44 -12.60
N VAL A 614 -3.54 -17.81 -12.03
CA VAL A 614 -2.32 -18.12 -12.79
C VAL A 614 -2.53 -19.40 -13.58
N GLY A 615 -2.31 -19.35 -14.90
CA GLY A 615 -2.61 -20.43 -15.84
C GLY A 615 -4.10 -20.58 -16.18
N GLY A 616 -4.95 -19.65 -15.74
CA GLY A 616 -6.32 -19.47 -16.14
C GLY A 616 -7.25 -20.66 -15.86
N ALA A 617 -8.37 -20.71 -16.60
CA ALA A 617 -9.37 -21.78 -16.46
C ALA A 617 -8.80 -23.20 -16.70
N ALA A 618 -7.78 -23.32 -17.52
CA ALA A 618 -7.15 -24.61 -17.80
C ALA A 618 -6.39 -25.16 -16.58
N ALA A 619 -5.68 -24.30 -15.85
CA ALA A 619 -4.99 -24.69 -14.60
C ALA A 619 -6.02 -25.12 -13.54
N PHE A 620 -7.07 -24.33 -13.35
CA PHE A 620 -8.15 -24.66 -12.41
C PHE A 620 -8.87 -25.98 -12.77
N ALA A 621 -9.18 -26.19 -14.06
CA ALA A 621 -9.78 -27.44 -14.51
C ALA A 621 -8.90 -28.65 -14.23
N ARG A 622 -7.60 -28.57 -14.43
CA ARG A 622 -6.65 -29.63 -14.09
C ARG A 622 -6.59 -29.91 -12.59
N ALA A 623 -6.59 -28.85 -11.77
CA ALA A 623 -6.54 -28.96 -10.31
C ALA A 623 -7.83 -29.57 -9.70
N THR A 624 -8.98 -29.38 -10.35
CA THR A 624 -10.29 -29.86 -9.88
C THR A 624 -10.76 -31.16 -10.53
N SER A 625 -10.09 -31.62 -11.63
CA SER A 625 -10.38 -32.92 -12.26
C SER A 625 -9.65 -34.04 -11.52
N GLY A 626 -10.38 -35.00 -10.95
CA GLY A 626 -9.83 -36.12 -10.21
C GLY A 626 -9.06 -37.17 -11.05
N SER A 627 -8.31 -36.74 -12.06
CA SER A 627 -7.46 -37.59 -12.92
C SER A 627 -6.02 -37.39 -12.52
N SER A 628 -5.43 -38.40 -11.90
CA SER A 628 -4.00 -38.54 -11.63
C SER A 628 -3.22 -38.85 -12.93
N TYR A 629 -3.26 -37.96 -13.90
CA TYR A 629 -2.31 -38.00 -15.02
C TYR A 629 -1.17 -37.04 -14.74
N VAL A 630 -0.06 -37.61 -14.28
CA VAL A 630 1.24 -36.94 -14.25
C VAL A 630 1.74 -36.89 -15.70
N THR A 631 1.61 -35.77 -16.36
CA THR A 631 2.52 -35.40 -17.43
C THR A 631 3.63 -34.56 -16.81
N PRO A 632 4.90 -35.01 -16.87
CA PRO A 632 6.01 -34.13 -16.61
C PRO A 632 6.17 -33.28 -17.87
N ASP A 633 5.69 -32.09 -17.88
CA ASP A 633 6.28 -30.95 -18.57
C ASP A 633 5.32 -29.73 -18.53
N ALA A 634 5.73 -28.84 -17.81
CA ALA A 634 5.76 -27.39 -17.92
C ALA A 634 6.10 -26.93 -16.52
N THR A 635 7.33 -26.68 -16.29
CA THR A 635 7.77 -25.79 -15.22
C THR A 635 6.82 -24.62 -15.23
N LEU A 636 6.07 -24.45 -14.16
CA LEU A 636 5.34 -23.20 -13.90
C LEU A 636 6.43 -22.13 -13.74
N ASP A 637 6.91 -21.59 -14.87
CA ASP A 637 7.68 -20.37 -14.90
C ASP A 637 6.82 -19.29 -14.24
N GLY A 638 7.09 -19.03 -12.98
CA GLY A 638 6.28 -18.14 -12.14
C GLY A 638 6.09 -18.62 -10.70
N ILE A 639 6.49 -19.85 -10.34
CA ILE A 639 6.76 -20.22 -8.96
C ILE A 639 8.26 -20.00 -8.80
N GLY A 640 8.66 -18.82 -8.33
CA GLY A 640 10.07 -18.52 -8.10
C GLY A 640 10.70 -19.59 -7.23
N GLU A 641 11.81 -20.15 -7.64
CA GLU A 641 12.61 -21.03 -6.80
C GLU A 641 12.98 -20.27 -5.51
N PRO A 642 12.91 -20.89 -4.32
CA PRO A 642 13.36 -20.27 -3.10
C PRO A 642 14.85 -19.98 -3.25
N ARG A 643 15.24 -18.70 -3.38
CA ARG A 643 16.64 -18.31 -3.25
C ARG A 643 17.09 -18.68 -1.85
N ALA A 644 18.10 -19.53 -1.76
CA ALA A 644 18.80 -19.80 -0.51
C ALA A 644 19.18 -18.46 0.13
N THR A 645 18.71 -18.24 1.35
CA THR A 645 19.09 -17.10 2.16
C THR A 645 20.60 -16.99 2.22
N HIS A 646 21.17 -15.93 1.64
CA HIS A 646 22.57 -15.61 1.87
C HIS A 646 22.75 -15.38 3.39
N ARG A 647 23.45 -16.31 4.03
CA ARG A 647 23.99 -16.08 5.36
C ARG A 647 24.93 -14.88 5.28
N VAL A 648 24.52 -13.79 5.87
CA VAL A 648 25.42 -12.67 6.15
C VAL A 648 26.52 -13.19 7.09
N PRO A 649 27.82 -13.03 6.76
CA PRO A 649 28.88 -13.37 7.69
C PRO A 649 28.74 -12.47 8.93
N GLY A 650 28.64 -13.07 10.12
CA GLY A 650 28.61 -12.35 11.37
C GLY A 650 29.86 -11.46 11.50
N GLY A 651 29.66 -10.15 11.39
CA GLY A 651 30.64 -9.16 11.77
C GLY A 651 30.69 -9.07 13.28
N THR A 652 31.72 -9.64 13.86
CA THR A 652 32.18 -9.27 15.22
C THR A 652 32.76 -7.86 15.16
N HIS A 653 32.12 -6.90 15.76
CA HIS A 653 32.58 -5.84 16.69
C HIS A 653 31.54 -4.75 16.84
#